data_cb2227cdc4b1979c4ac9bd7dc35647dc
#
_entry.id   cb2227cdc4b1979c4ac9bd7dc35647dc
#
_cell.length_a   1.000
_cell.length_b   1.000
_cell.length_c   1.000
_cell.angle_alpha   90.00
_cell.angle_beta   90.00
_cell.angle_gamma   90.00
#
_symmetry.space_group_name_H-M   'P 1'
#
loop_
_entity.id
_entity.type
_entity.pdbx_description
1 polymer ?
#
loop_
_entity_poly.entity_id
_entity_poly.type
_entity_poly.pdbx_seq_one_letter_code
_entity_poly.pdbx_strand_id
1 'polypeptide(L)'
;MKLRRMISFICVAVLLLEVLMVPSSAKNVEDVKEFKITTQQKNEILNYNEEFEKVAENDLFTLSVDKKNTNIALLDKNSKTTYYSSPIDTDKDFVATSTVKDLMESFLIIKYAQRDSGIITKGSKKNSVAKKSAYIENIKNGIHIDFYFPLEKIYIPVEILLTNSGIEVKVLSDGISENDSKFKLSSIQVMPYFGCTKIGENGYTFIPDGCGAVIENSKNNSGFSSYSKPVYGRDLSIMLDSQTYDKSKIYLPVFGLKINDSGFVGIIKNGDTNAKINATAPGTNNSYNSICSEFVFRQTENVVYQTNNNMGWMNLTEFETEHFKGDYVVEYSFISSGADYSKMAEVYRDYLLNNNKLKKSQYVNKETLYVDLIGGAKRQESFFGIPVKRVTSITPFDSVSKISDALNKAGIDNITYRYKYWQKGADSQAIYNNVCAERRLGGDKKLKSLLKTSKGENFRIVLDINFMNMNRSASGLSKKYDSVQSMRKEPVVNYLYRINTETIDKSISDTYLVNPLNVLKIANKLSKKLQKLDAGGYSLNSIGSLLYSDFGKKSTSRKTSAEAWGNIASTIKKSGSLLLEAPNAYMIEYADEIINCPSSSEQNNIFSYDVPFYQLVLSGYIPTSLEAGNSFGNDNYNLLKSVEYGSNLKFDLGYKNIDLLYQTGLSKLNYIDY
;
A
#
# COMPACT_ATOMS: atom_id res chain seq x y z
N MET A 1 -61.84 -26.94 9.94
CA MET A 1 -60.52 -27.62 10.18
C MET A 1 -59.90 -28.14 8.86
N LYS A 2 -60.61 -28.67 7.89
CA LYS A 2 -60.09 -29.19 6.62
C LYS A 2 -59.52 -28.09 5.71
N LEU A 3 -60.11 -26.89 5.65
CA LEU A 3 -59.67 -25.79 4.79
C LEU A 3 -58.31 -25.19 5.27
N ARG A 4 -58.07 -25.08 6.57
CA ARG A 4 -56.78 -24.61 7.12
C ARG A 4 -55.61 -25.59 6.86
N ARG A 5 -55.89 -26.90 6.83
CA ARG A 5 -54.86 -27.90 6.50
C ARG A 5 -54.52 -27.91 5.01
N MET A 6 -55.50 -27.62 4.14
CA MET A 6 -55.27 -27.52 2.70
C MET A 6 -54.45 -26.27 2.32
N ILE A 7 -54.72 -25.13 2.97
CA ILE A 7 -53.93 -23.88 2.76
C ILE A 7 -52.49 -24.05 3.31
N SER A 8 -52.30 -24.74 4.44
CA SER A 8 -50.97 -25.03 4.95
C SER A 8 -50.15 -25.96 4.04
N PHE A 9 -50.79 -26.93 3.38
CA PHE A 9 -50.13 -27.84 2.43
C PHE A 9 -49.79 -27.14 1.10
N ILE A 10 -50.63 -26.21 0.64
CA ILE A 10 -50.36 -25.41 -0.58
C ILE A 10 -49.20 -24.41 -0.30
N CYS A 11 -49.16 -23.78 0.86
CA CYS A 11 -48.06 -22.89 1.22
C CYS A 11 -46.69 -23.62 1.36
N VAL A 12 -46.71 -24.86 1.90
CA VAL A 12 -45.49 -25.68 1.97
C VAL A 12 -45.08 -26.20 0.58
N ALA A 13 -46.01 -26.54 -0.29
CA ALA A 13 -45.73 -26.96 -1.66
C ALA A 13 -45.21 -25.79 -2.52
N VAL A 14 -45.70 -24.56 -2.35
CA VAL A 14 -45.19 -23.36 -3.01
C VAL A 14 -43.80 -22.98 -2.50
N LEU A 15 -43.54 -23.08 -1.20
CA LEU A 15 -42.20 -22.87 -0.64
C LEU A 15 -41.17 -23.95 -1.07
N LEU A 16 -41.60 -25.18 -1.28
CA LEU A 16 -40.77 -26.26 -1.83
C LEU A 16 -40.52 -26.10 -3.34
N LEU A 17 -41.45 -25.51 -4.09
CA LEU A 17 -41.28 -25.21 -5.53
C LEU A 17 -40.39 -23.97 -5.74
N GLU A 18 -40.45 -22.97 -4.84
CA GLU A 18 -39.53 -21.82 -4.91
C GLU A 18 -38.08 -22.18 -4.54
N VAL A 19 -37.85 -23.21 -3.72
CA VAL A 19 -36.53 -23.76 -3.43
C VAL A 19 -35.98 -24.59 -4.60
N LEU A 20 -36.86 -25.10 -5.50
CA LEU A 20 -36.45 -25.86 -6.68
C LEU A 20 -36.34 -25.00 -7.95
N MET A 21 -36.68 -23.72 -7.90
CA MET A 21 -36.50 -22.75 -8.98
C MET A 21 -35.58 -21.60 -8.58
N VAL A 22 -34.52 -21.86 -7.82
CA VAL A 22 -33.32 -21.04 -7.92
C VAL A 22 -32.71 -21.47 -9.26
N PRO A 23 -32.66 -20.60 -10.28
CA PRO A 23 -31.82 -20.90 -11.42
C PRO A 23 -30.41 -21.01 -10.84
N SER A 24 -29.86 -22.21 -10.84
CA SER A 24 -28.42 -22.37 -10.78
C SER A 24 -27.92 -21.68 -12.05
N SER A 25 -27.68 -20.38 -11.98
CA SER A 25 -26.63 -19.80 -12.79
C SER A 25 -25.33 -20.41 -12.26
N ALA A 26 -25.17 -21.70 -12.52
CA ALA A 26 -23.88 -22.25 -12.77
C ALA A 26 -23.37 -21.41 -13.95
N LYS A 27 -22.74 -20.26 -13.66
CA LYS A 27 -21.72 -19.74 -14.55
C LYS A 27 -20.87 -20.96 -14.86
N ASN A 28 -20.81 -21.30 -16.14
CA ASN A 28 -19.89 -22.29 -16.65
C ASN A 28 -18.62 -22.15 -15.86
N VAL A 29 -18.25 -23.19 -15.12
CA VAL A 29 -16.90 -23.35 -14.59
C VAL A 29 -16.07 -23.21 -15.85
N GLU A 30 -15.39 -22.08 -16.02
CA GLU A 30 -14.44 -21.87 -17.09
C GLU A 30 -13.59 -23.12 -17.09
N ASP A 31 -13.45 -23.78 -18.23
CA ASP A 31 -12.67 -25.01 -18.38
C ASP A 31 -11.31 -24.79 -17.72
N VAL A 32 -11.14 -25.35 -16.53
CA VAL A 32 -9.89 -25.27 -15.79
C VAL A 32 -8.90 -26.03 -16.62
N LYS A 33 -8.00 -25.32 -17.30
CA LYS A 33 -6.95 -25.93 -18.11
C LYS A 33 -6.15 -26.86 -17.23
N GLU A 34 -6.35 -28.16 -17.39
CA GLU A 34 -5.55 -29.18 -16.73
C GLU A 34 -4.17 -29.16 -17.38
N PHE A 35 -3.15 -28.71 -16.63
CA PHE A 35 -1.78 -28.78 -17.13
C PHE A 35 -1.33 -30.24 -17.18
N LYS A 36 -1.01 -30.74 -18.38
CA LYS A 36 -0.44 -32.04 -18.62
C LYS A 36 0.89 -31.92 -19.31
N ILE A 37 1.96 -32.28 -18.64
CA ILE A 37 3.28 -32.36 -19.24
C ILE A 37 3.24 -33.47 -20.32
N THR A 38 3.52 -33.11 -21.56
CA THR A 38 3.58 -34.06 -22.69
C THR A 38 4.75 -35.03 -22.53
N THR A 39 4.71 -36.15 -23.25
CA THR A 39 5.83 -37.13 -23.25
C THR A 39 7.13 -36.48 -23.74
N GLN A 40 7.05 -35.60 -24.73
CA GLN A 40 8.20 -34.84 -25.24
C GLN A 40 8.79 -33.94 -24.16
N GLN A 41 7.97 -33.12 -23.49
CA GLN A 41 8.39 -32.27 -22.39
C GLN A 41 9.02 -33.04 -21.23
N LYS A 42 8.49 -34.22 -20.90
CA LYS A 42 9.10 -35.09 -19.89
C LYS A 42 10.50 -35.55 -20.29
N ASN A 43 10.70 -35.92 -21.56
CA ASN A 43 12.00 -36.34 -22.08
C ASN A 43 13.01 -35.19 -22.10
N GLU A 44 12.58 -33.99 -22.44
CA GLU A 44 13.41 -32.75 -22.40
C GLU A 44 13.85 -32.43 -20.97
N ILE A 45 12.94 -32.46 -19.99
CA ILE A 45 13.27 -32.28 -18.57
C ILE A 45 14.31 -33.30 -18.07
N LEU A 46 14.24 -34.52 -18.53
CA LEU A 46 15.18 -35.58 -18.13
C LEU A 46 16.59 -35.40 -18.68
N ASN A 47 16.75 -34.68 -19.78
CA ASN A 47 18.01 -34.49 -20.50
C ASN A 47 18.68 -33.13 -20.23
N TYR A 48 18.13 -32.28 -19.33
CA TYR A 48 18.75 -30.99 -19.00
C TYR A 48 20.10 -31.21 -18.26
N ASN A 49 21.08 -30.40 -18.65
CA ASN A 49 22.38 -30.34 -17.99
C ASN A 49 22.35 -29.36 -16.80
N GLU A 50 23.31 -29.50 -15.87
CA GLU A 50 23.48 -28.57 -14.75
C GLU A 50 24.18 -27.27 -15.14
N GLU A 51 24.64 -27.13 -16.37
CA GLU A 51 25.34 -25.96 -16.90
C GLU A 51 24.36 -24.88 -17.32
N PHE A 52 24.78 -23.62 -17.09
CA PHE A 52 24.02 -22.45 -17.55
C PHE A 52 24.12 -22.27 -19.06
N GLU A 53 23.03 -22.42 -19.78
CA GLU A 53 22.93 -22.18 -21.21
C GLU A 53 22.51 -20.73 -21.48
N LYS A 54 23.22 -20.03 -22.41
CA LYS A 54 22.83 -18.68 -22.83
C LYS A 54 21.50 -18.72 -23.59
N VAL A 55 20.52 -17.90 -23.15
CA VAL A 55 19.19 -17.83 -23.77
C VAL A 55 18.89 -16.49 -24.41
N ALA A 56 19.47 -15.39 -23.92
CA ALA A 56 19.35 -14.08 -24.50
C ALA A 56 20.58 -13.21 -24.20
N GLU A 57 20.87 -12.26 -25.09
CA GLU A 57 22.02 -11.37 -24.96
C GLU A 57 21.74 -10.04 -25.64
N ASN A 58 22.21 -8.96 -25.03
CA ASN A 58 22.29 -7.61 -25.63
C ASN A 58 23.68 -7.00 -25.32
N ASP A 59 23.88 -5.74 -25.64
CA ASP A 59 25.17 -5.06 -25.43
C ASP A 59 25.61 -5.02 -23.97
N LEU A 60 24.66 -4.97 -23.03
CA LEU A 60 24.89 -4.76 -21.60
C LEU A 60 24.81 -6.05 -20.79
N PHE A 61 23.96 -7.02 -21.17
CA PHE A 61 23.63 -8.17 -20.36
C PHE A 61 23.64 -9.47 -21.15
N THR A 62 23.95 -10.57 -20.44
CA THR A 62 23.74 -11.95 -20.92
C THR A 62 22.87 -12.70 -19.93
N LEU A 63 21.72 -13.21 -20.38
CA LEU A 63 20.84 -14.07 -19.61
C LEU A 63 21.13 -15.53 -19.93
N SER A 64 21.37 -16.32 -18.92
CA SER A 64 21.59 -17.77 -19.03
C SER A 64 20.68 -18.53 -18.07
N VAL A 65 20.37 -19.80 -18.38
CA VAL A 65 19.48 -20.66 -17.59
C VAL A 65 20.09 -22.02 -17.33
N ASP A 66 20.01 -22.50 -16.10
CA ASP A 66 20.17 -23.90 -15.73
C ASP A 66 18.79 -24.56 -15.77
N LYS A 67 18.49 -25.23 -16.87
CA LYS A 67 17.20 -25.87 -17.12
C LYS A 67 16.89 -27.01 -16.17
N LYS A 68 17.88 -27.68 -15.63
CA LYS A 68 17.72 -28.80 -14.70
C LYS A 68 17.18 -28.33 -13.33
N ASN A 69 17.68 -27.19 -12.85
CA ASN A 69 17.33 -26.67 -11.55
C ASN A 69 16.35 -25.46 -11.63
N THR A 70 16.01 -25.02 -12.84
CA THR A 70 15.19 -23.81 -13.10
C THR A 70 15.81 -22.52 -12.56
N ASN A 71 17.14 -22.44 -12.51
CA ASN A 71 17.87 -21.27 -12.06
C ASN A 71 18.31 -20.40 -13.24
N ILE A 72 18.40 -19.09 -13.01
CA ILE A 72 18.95 -18.14 -14.00
C ILE A 72 20.22 -17.50 -13.48
N ALA A 73 21.05 -17.06 -14.41
CA ALA A 73 22.21 -16.22 -14.19
C ALA A 73 22.15 -15.03 -15.15
N LEU A 74 22.29 -13.80 -14.62
CA LEU A 74 22.39 -12.59 -15.41
C LEU A 74 23.79 -11.99 -15.22
N LEU A 75 24.56 -11.94 -16.28
CA LEU A 75 25.86 -11.26 -16.32
C LEU A 75 25.67 -9.81 -16.76
N ASP A 76 26.04 -8.88 -15.90
CA ASP A 76 26.26 -7.48 -16.27
C ASP A 76 27.68 -7.36 -16.83
N LYS A 77 27.80 -7.07 -18.13
CA LYS A 77 29.06 -7.02 -18.85
C LYS A 77 29.95 -5.85 -18.42
N ASN A 78 29.35 -4.75 -17.97
CA ASN A 78 30.07 -3.56 -17.54
C ASN A 78 30.72 -3.76 -16.16
N SER A 79 29.95 -4.20 -15.17
CA SER A 79 30.47 -4.48 -13.82
C SER A 79 31.19 -5.84 -13.73
N LYS A 80 31.01 -6.74 -14.71
CA LYS A 80 31.44 -8.13 -14.70
C LYS A 80 30.87 -8.95 -13.53
N THR A 81 29.75 -8.50 -12.99
CA THR A 81 29.04 -9.16 -11.89
C THR A 81 27.97 -10.09 -12.46
N THR A 82 27.94 -11.33 -11.94
CA THR A 82 26.87 -12.28 -12.27
C THR A 82 25.88 -12.38 -11.11
N TYR A 83 24.61 -12.15 -11.40
CA TYR A 83 23.51 -12.26 -10.45
C TYR A 83 22.76 -13.57 -10.67
N TYR A 84 22.72 -14.41 -9.64
CA TYR A 84 22.04 -15.71 -9.68
C TYR A 84 20.68 -15.64 -9.00
N SER A 85 19.72 -16.45 -9.47
CA SER A 85 18.39 -16.55 -8.86
C SER A 85 18.38 -17.25 -7.51
N SER A 86 19.42 -18.00 -7.19
CA SER A 86 19.60 -18.75 -5.94
C SER A 86 21.06 -18.73 -5.50
N PRO A 87 21.36 -18.83 -4.19
CA PRO A 87 22.74 -18.93 -3.72
C PRO A 87 23.47 -20.15 -4.32
N ILE A 88 24.75 -19.99 -4.64
CA ILE A 88 25.54 -21.07 -5.25
C ILE A 88 25.97 -22.13 -4.21
N ASP A 89 26.25 -21.70 -2.97
CA ASP A 89 26.82 -22.52 -1.90
C ASP A 89 25.80 -22.88 -0.81
N THR A 90 24.55 -23.10 -1.16
CA THR A 90 23.46 -23.39 -0.20
C THR A 90 23.79 -24.60 0.71
N ASP A 91 24.38 -25.64 0.16
CA ASP A 91 24.78 -26.85 0.92
C ASP A 91 25.77 -26.54 2.05
N LYS A 92 26.63 -25.53 1.88
CA LYS A 92 27.63 -25.12 2.86
C LYS A 92 27.09 -24.16 3.92
N ASP A 93 25.81 -23.79 3.87
CA ASP A 93 25.19 -22.95 4.89
C ASP A 93 24.86 -23.78 6.14
N PHE A 94 25.59 -23.50 7.24
CA PHE A 94 25.39 -24.20 8.52
C PHE A 94 24.26 -23.64 9.38
N VAL A 95 23.74 -22.45 9.03
CA VAL A 95 22.64 -21.80 9.75
C VAL A 95 21.30 -22.34 9.24
N ALA A 96 21.21 -22.57 7.93
CA ALA A 96 19.98 -22.97 7.28
C ALA A 96 19.59 -24.42 7.58
N THR A 97 18.34 -24.62 8.00
CA THR A 97 17.73 -25.97 8.07
C THR A 97 17.49 -26.53 6.67
N SER A 98 17.26 -27.83 6.55
CA SER A 98 16.97 -28.46 5.24
C SER A 98 15.74 -27.84 4.54
N THR A 99 14.72 -27.43 5.28
CA THR A 99 13.56 -26.74 4.73
C THR A 99 13.92 -25.34 4.22
N VAL A 100 14.75 -24.60 4.95
CA VAL A 100 15.22 -23.27 4.52
C VAL A 100 16.09 -23.41 3.26
N LYS A 101 16.98 -24.40 3.19
CA LYS A 101 17.80 -24.67 1.99
C LYS A 101 16.94 -24.94 0.75
N ASP A 102 15.88 -25.74 0.88
CA ASP A 102 14.91 -25.96 -0.22
C ASP A 102 14.28 -24.66 -0.71
N LEU A 103 13.91 -23.76 0.21
CA LEU A 103 13.38 -22.45 -0.16
C LEU A 103 14.44 -21.53 -0.80
N MET A 104 15.69 -21.58 -0.33
CA MET A 104 16.81 -20.80 -0.90
C MET A 104 17.12 -21.19 -2.34
N GLU A 105 17.00 -22.48 -2.67
CA GLU A 105 17.23 -23.02 -4.02
C GLU A 105 16.00 -22.96 -4.92
N SER A 106 14.87 -22.48 -4.39
CA SER A 106 13.62 -22.41 -5.14
C SER A 106 13.51 -21.10 -5.92
N PHE A 107 13.31 -21.21 -7.24
CA PHE A 107 13.00 -20.07 -8.08
C PHE A 107 11.66 -19.43 -7.72
N LEU A 108 10.68 -20.28 -7.36
CA LEU A 108 9.32 -19.88 -6.99
C LEU A 108 8.97 -20.45 -5.62
N ILE A 109 8.39 -19.62 -4.74
CA ILE A 109 7.79 -20.07 -3.49
C ILE A 109 6.31 -19.73 -3.53
N ILE A 110 5.46 -20.74 -3.29
CA ILE A 110 4.02 -20.54 -3.16
C ILE A 110 3.58 -20.65 -1.71
N LYS A 111 2.56 -19.85 -1.39
CA LYS A 111 1.76 -20.04 -0.18
C LYS A 111 0.33 -20.35 -0.61
N TYR A 112 -0.24 -21.38 -0.03
CA TYR A 112 -1.63 -21.73 -0.29
C TYR A 112 -2.39 -21.93 1.02
N ALA A 113 -3.66 -21.64 0.98
CA ALA A 113 -4.58 -21.84 2.09
C ALA A 113 -5.20 -23.24 1.99
N GLN A 114 -5.20 -23.94 3.11
CA GLN A 114 -6.03 -25.11 3.34
C GLN A 114 -6.93 -24.78 4.54
N ARG A 115 -8.23 -24.92 4.38
CA ARG A 115 -9.23 -24.39 5.34
C ARG A 115 -8.94 -24.77 6.79
N ASP A 116 -8.56 -26.02 7.02
CA ASP A 116 -8.38 -26.59 8.36
C ASP A 116 -6.92 -26.56 8.85
N SER A 117 -5.98 -26.18 8.00
CA SER A 117 -4.52 -26.26 8.27
C SER A 117 -3.81 -24.91 8.15
N GLY A 118 -4.54 -23.84 7.81
CA GLY A 118 -3.95 -22.51 7.65
C GLY A 118 -3.16 -22.34 6.37
N ILE A 119 -2.13 -21.49 6.41
CA ILE A 119 -1.26 -21.17 5.27
C ILE A 119 -0.06 -22.09 5.28
N ILE A 120 0.17 -22.76 4.15
CA ILE A 120 1.29 -23.68 3.92
C ILE A 120 2.22 -23.08 2.88
N THR A 121 3.54 -23.15 3.11
CA THR A 121 4.59 -22.65 2.21
C THR A 121 5.30 -23.81 1.53
N LYS A 122 5.52 -23.70 0.21
CA LYS A 122 6.22 -24.69 -0.60
C LYS A 122 7.18 -24.03 -1.59
N GLY A 123 8.40 -24.53 -1.66
CA GLY A 123 9.39 -24.17 -2.67
C GLY A 123 9.25 -24.97 -3.95
N SER A 124 9.53 -24.36 -5.10
CA SER A 124 9.50 -25.03 -6.41
C SER A 124 10.56 -26.13 -6.55
N LYS A 125 11.73 -25.99 -5.92
CA LYS A 125 12.83 -26.95 -6.00
C LYS A 125 12.37 -28.36 -5.65
N LYS A 126 11.81 -28.55 -4.47
CA LYS A 126 11.38 -29.86 -3.96
C LYS A 126 10.02 -30.29 -4.52
N ASN A 127 9.09 -29.34 -4.73
CA ASN A 127 7.69 -29.67 -4.95
C ASN A 127 7.26 -29.59 -6.42
N SER A 128 8.11 -29.05 -7.30
CA SER A 128 7.89 -29.01 -8.75
C SER A 128 9.11 -29.61 -9.51
N VAL A 129 10.29 -29.01 -9.39
CA VAL A 129 11.50 -29.39 -10.16
C VAL A 129 11.93 -30.82 -9.84
N ALA A 130 12.12 -31.16 -8.57
CA ALA A 130 12.50 -32.55 -8.17
C ALA A 130 11.41 -33.57 -8.48
N LYS A 131 10.17 -33.12 -8.71
CA LYS A 131 9.07 -33.99 -9.19
C LYS A 131 9.00 -34.09 -10.71
N LYS A 132 9.94 -33.43 -11.43
CA LYS A 132 9.98 -33.40 -12.91
C LYS A 132 8.68 -32.83 -13.50
N SER A 133 8.15 -31.79 -12.83
CA SER A 133 6.91 -31.10 -13.19
C SER A 133 7.11 -29.59 -13.42
N ALA A 134 8.35 -29.18 -13.65
CA ALA A 134 8.69 -27.88 -14.20
C ALA A 134 9.21 -28.04 -15.64
N TYR A 135 8.84 -27.09 -16.50
CA TYR A 135 9.27 -27.08 -17.90
C TYR A 135 9.73 -25.69 -18.29
N ILE A 136 10.81 -25.60 -19.08
CA ILE A 136 11.39 -24.34 -19.56
C ILE A 136 11.41 -24.34 -21.08
N GLU A 137 10.90 -23.25 -21.66
CA GLU A 137 10.93 -23.02 -23.10
C GLU A 137 11.66 -21.69 -23.39
N ASN A 138 12.52 -21.70 -24.41
CA ASN A 138 13.14 -20.48 -24.90
C ASN A 138 12.10 -19.70 -25.70
N ILE A 139 11.93 -18.42 -25.35
CA ILE A 139 11.09 -17.47 -26.09
C ILE A 139 11.93 -16.31 -26.61
N LYS A 140 11.32 -15.41 -27.38
CA LYS A 140 12.05 -14.26 -27.92
C LYS A 140 12.59 -13.39 -26.76
N ASN A 141 13.88 -13.22 -26.70
CA ASN A 141 14.62 -12.45 -25.67
C ASN A 141 14.46 -12.98 -24.25
N GLY A 142 14.21 -14.25 -24.05
CA GLY A 142 14.04 -14.78 -22.70
C GLY A 142 13.57 -16.22 -22.64
N ILE A 143 12.95 -16.55 -21.53
CA ILE A 143 12.42 -17.88 -21.24
C ILE A 143 11.00 -17.81 -20.68
N HIS A 144 10.23 -18.85 -20.96
CA HIS A 144 8.97 -19.18 -20.31
C HIS A 144 9.17 -20.40 -19.43
N ILE A 145 8.67 -20.35 -18.20
CA ILE A 145 8.78 -21.46 -17.22
C ILE A 145 7.39 -21.83 -16.74
N ASP A 146 7.03 -23.08 -16.90
CA ASP A 146 5.85 -23.68 -16.32
C ASP A 146 6.20 -24.38 -15.00
N PHE A 147 5.64 -23.94 -13.90
CA PHE A 147 5.73 -24.63 -12.62
C PHE A 147 4.42 -25.34 -12.31
N TYR A 148 4.47 -26.66 -12.17
CA TYR A 148 3.34 -27.44 -11.69
C TYR A 148 3.67 -28.08 -10.34
N PHE A 149 2.79 -27.91 -9.37
CA PHE A 149 2.85 -28.49 -8.02
C PHE A 149 1.89 -29.69 -7.97
N PRO A 150 2.36 -30.93 -8.18
CA PRO A 150 1.49 -32.08 -8.44
C PRO A 150 0.58 -32.45 -7.28
N LEU A 151 1.03 -32.25 -6.03
CA LEU A 151 0.24 -32.56 -4.83
C LEU A 151 -0.94 -31.60 -4.68
N GLU A 152 -0.67 -30.32 -4.86
CA GLU A 152 -1.63 -29.21 -4.73
C GLU A 152 -2.44 -29.01 -6.00
N LYS A 153 -1.98 -29.60 -7.13
CA LYS A 153 -2.54 -29.41 -8.49
C LYS A 153 -2.62 -27.93 -8.89
N ILE A 154 -1.59 -27.16 -8.51
CA ILE A 154 -1.47 -25.73 -8.82
C ILE A 154 -0.45 -25.60 -9.96
N TYR A 155 -0.84 -24.87 -11.01
CA TYR A 155 0.01 -24.52 -12.14
C TYR A 155 0.25 -23.01 -12.19
N ILE A 156 1.51 -22.60 -12.42
CA ILE A 156 1.93 -21.20 -12.42
C ILE A 156 2.91 -20.96 -13.59
N PRO A 157 2.51 -20.21 -14.63
CA PRO A 157 3.39 -19.80 -15.71
C PRO A 157 4.14 -18.51 -15.37
N VAL A 158 5.45 -18.50 -15.68
CA VAL A 158 6.35 -17.36 -15.45
C VAL A 158 7.15 -17.07 -16.71
N GLU A 159 7.31 -15.80 -17.07
CA GLU A 159 8.20 -15.34 -18.13
C GLU A 159 9.33 -14.48 -17.58
N ILE A 160 10.51 -14.64 -18.14
CA ILE A 160 11.67 -13.79 -17.87
C ILE A 160 12.19 -13.26 -19.20
N LEU A 161 12.20 -11.93 -19.34
CA LEU A 161 12.60 -11.25 -20.55
C LEU A 161 13.83 -10.39 -20.28
N LEU A 162 14.82 -10.47 -21.14
CA LEU A 162 15.96 -9.56 -21.14
C LEU A 162 15.52 -8.18 -21.68
N THR A 163 15.84 -7.11 -20.97
CA THR A 163 15.55 -5.72 -21.32
C THR A 163 16.85 -4.92 -21.46
N ASN A 164 16.74 -3.66 -21.86
CA ASN A 164 17.92 -2.78 -21.93
C ASN A 164 18.42 -2.34 -20.55
N SER A 165 17.56 -2.40 -19.51
CA SER A 165 17.90 -2.06 -18.12
C SER A 165 18.30 -3.27 -17.27
N GLY A 166 18.02 -4.50 -17.77
CA GLY A 166 18.24 -5.74 -17.03
C GLY A 166 17.26 -6.82 -17.40
N ILE A 167 16.40 -7.26 -16.49
CA ILE A 167 15.37 -8.28 -16.74
C ILE A 167 14.00 -7.86 -16.26
N GLU A 168 12.96 -8.31 -16.96
CA GLU A 168 11.57 -8.23 -16.53
C GLU A 168 11.05 -9.64 -16.23
N VAL A 169 10.46 -9.82 -15.06
CA VAL A 169 9.88 -11.07 -14.60
C VAL A 169 8.38 -10.93 -14.48
N LYS A 170 7.64 -11.83 -15.15
CA LYS A 170 6.18 -11.82 -15.18
C LYS A 170 5.62 -13.12 -14.64
N VAL A 171 4.67 -13.05 -13.75
CA VAL A 171 3.78 -14.18 -13.43
C VAL A 171 2.48 -13.94 -14.20
N LEU A 172 2.17 -14.84 -15.12
CA LEU A 172 1.00 -14.76 -15.98
C LEU A 172 -0.24 -15.22 -15.19
N SER A 173 -0.86 -14.31 -14.45
CA SER A 173 -1.86 -14.68 -13.46
C SER A 173 -3.13 -15.29 -14.07
N ASP A 174 -3.52 -14.87 -15.27
CA ASP A 174 -4.66 -15.44 -16.00
C ASP A 174 -4.40 -16.87 -16.49
N GLY A 175 -3.13 -17.30 -16.53
CA GLY A 175 -2.71 -18.67 -16.83
C GLY A 175 -2.63 -19.59 -15.61
N ILE A 176 -2.73 -19.04 -14.39
CA ILE A 176 -2.69 -19.85 -13.16
C ILE A 176 -3.94 -20.72 -13.09
N SER A 177 -3.74 -22.01 -12.75
CA SER A 177 -4.86 -22.92 -12.51
C SER A 177 -4.75 -23.64 -11.18
N GLU A 178 -5.90 -23.85 -10.53
CA GLU A 178 -6.07 -24.53 -9.25
C GLU A 178 -7.04 -25.70 -9.45
N ASN A 179 -6.52 -26.89 -9.68
CA ASN A 179 -7.32 -28.05 -10.05
C ASN A 179 -7.78 -28.92 -8.85
N ASP A 180 -7.56 -28.44 -7.63
CA ASP A 180 -8.10 -29.05 -6.42
C ASP A 180 -8.71 -27.98 -5.51
N SER A 181 -10.00 -28.13 -5.20
CA SER A 181 -10.74 -27.16 -4.38
C SER A 181 -10.25 -27.06 -2.92
N LYS A 182 -9.46 -28.06 -2.47
CA LYS A 182 -8.90 -28.07 -1.10
C LYS A 182 -7.75 -27.09 -0.93
N PHE A 183 -7.03 -26.79 -2.01
CA PHE A 183 -5.83 -25.96 -1.99
C PHE A 183 -6.11 -24.66 -2.76
N LYS A 184 -6.05 -23.55 -2.06
CA LYS A 184 -6.27 -22.24 -2.65
C LYS A 184 -4.99 -21.40 -2.59
N LEU A 185 -4.46 -21.08 -3.75
CA LEU A 185 -3.26 -20.25 -3.86
C LEU A 185 -3.51 -18.89 -3.19
N SER A 186 -2.67 -18.53 -2.23
CA SER A 186 -2.71 -17.27 -1.51
C SER A 186 -1.70 -16.28 -2.07
N SER A 187 -0.43 -16.67 -2.18
CA SER A 187 0.62 -15.78 -2.67
C SER A 187 1.76 -16.52 -3.35
N ILE A 188 2.55 -15.75 -4.10
CA ILE A 188 3.68 -16.22 -4.91
C ILE A 188 4.86 -15.29 -4.66
N GLN A 189 6.03 -15.87 -4.32
CA GLN A 189 7.32 -15.17 -4.31
C GLN A 189 8.14 -15.67 -5.50
N VAL A 190 8.72 -14.77 -6.26
CA VAL A 190 9.57 -15.09 -7.41
C VAL A 190 11.00 -14.67 -7.13
N MET A 191 11.94 -15.57 -7.37
CA MET A 191 13.39 -15.36 -7.17
C MET A 191 13.72 -14.70 -5.81
N PRO A 192 13.33 -15.30 -4.67
CA PRO A 192 13.48 -14.68 -3.35
C PRO A 192 14.92 -14.36 -2.96
N TYR A 193 15.89 -15.05 -3.55
CA TYR A 193 17.33 -14.90 -3.31
C TYR A 193 18.10 -14.34 -4.52
N PHE A 194 17.42 -13.67 -5.46
CA PHE A 194 18.08 -13.12 -6.63
C PHE A 194 19.16 -12.09 -6.26
N GLY A 195 20.39 -12.36 -6.71
CA GLY A 195 21.55 -11.52 -6.42
C GLY A 195 21.95 -11.47 -4.94
N CYS A 196 21.47 -12.39 -4.10
CA CYS A 196 21.78 -12.42 -2.67
C CYS A 196 23.29 -12.46 -2.40
N THR A 197 23.67 -11.86 -1.28
CA THR A 197 25.05 -11.81 -0.79
C THR A 197 25.14 -12.46 0.59
N LYS A 198 26.32 -12.96 0.92
CA LYS A 198 26.59 -13.64 2.17
C LYS A 198 26.97 -12.65 3.27
N ILE A 199 26.78 -13.03 4.52
CA ILE A 199 27.22 -12.27 5.68
C ILE A 199 28.70 -11.90 5.56
N GLY A 200 29.03 -10.63 5.80
CA GLY A 200 30.39 -10.09 5.72
C GLY A 200 30.79 -9.60 4.32
N GLU A 201 30.01 -9.87 3.27
CA GLU A 201 30.25 -9.30 1.95
C GLU A 201 29.82 -7.82 1.93
N ASN A 202 30.58 -7.00 1.17
CA ASN A 202 30.30 -5.57 1.07
C ASN A 202 29.02 -5.33 0.26
N GLY A 203 28.03 -4.75 0.90
CA GLY A 203 26.75 -4.45 0.29
C GLY A 203 25.63 -4.27 1.32
N TYR A 204 24.46 -4.01 0.82
CA TYR A 204 23.26 -3.85 1.63
C TYR A 204 21.97 -4.12 0.84
N THR A 205 20.91 -4.38 1.55
CA THR A 205 19.54 -4.45 1.04
C THR A 205 18.83 -3.13 1.32
N PHE A 206 18.23 -2.52 0.30
CA PHE A 206 17.38 -1.33 0.44
C PHE A 206 15.90 -1.74 0.51
N ILE A 207 15.19 -1.21 1.53
CA ILE A 207 13.76 -1.43 1.79
C ILE A 207 13.04 -0.08 1.80
N PRO A 208 11.90 0.08 1.08
CA PRO A 208 11.17 1.34 0.97
C PRO A 208 10.18 1.55 2.15
N ASP A 209 10.56 1.15 3.36
CA ASP A 209 9.73 1.35 4.56
C ASP A 209 9.80 2.81 5.01
N GLY A 210 8.67 3.48 5.13
CA GLY A 210 8.61 4.90 5.47
C GLY A 210 9.39 5.78 4.50
N CYS A 211 10.41 6.47 5.01
CA CYS A 211 11.33 7.26 4.18
C CYS A 211 12.28 6.37 3.36
N GLY A 212 12.54 5.16 3.81
CA GLY A 212 13.48 4.17 3.31
C GLY A 212 14.42 3.70 4.40
N ALA A 213 14.83 2.43 4.34
CA ALA A 213 15.78 1.83 5.29
C ALA A 213 16.79 0.92 4.56
N VAL A 214 17.90 0.69 5.22
CA VAL A 214 19.00 -0.16 4.73
C VAL A 214 19.28 -1.26 5.73
N ILE A 215 19.53 -2.48 5.23
CA ILE A 215 20.07 -3.62 5.98
C ILE A 215 21.45 -3.93 5.46
N GLU A 216 22.49 -3.64 6.25
CA GLU A 216 23.87 -3.97 5.90
C GLU A 216 24.15 -5.46 6.05
N ASN A 217 24.97 -6.01 5.15
CA ASN A 217 25.38 -7.41 5.18
C ASN A 217 26.47 -7.72 6.22
N SER A 218 27.04 -6.69 6.83
CA SER A 218 28.14 -6.80 7.79
C SER A 218 27.73 -7.33 9.16
N LYS A 219 26.43 -7.27 9.49
CA LYS A 219 25.90 -7.63 10.82
C LYS A 219 25.30 -9.05 10.82
N ASN A 220 25.53 -9.79 11.91
CA ASN A 220 24.81 -11.02 12.18
C ASN A 220 23.47 -10.69 12.87
N ASN A 221 22.39 -11.07 12.24
CA ASN A 221 21.02 -10.76 12.70
C ASN A 221 20.30 -11.99 13.31
N SER A 222 21.07 -12.93 13.88
CA SER A 222 20.48 -14.08 14.56
C SER A 222 19.52 -13.65 15.69
N GLY A 223 18.37 -14.29 15.73
CA GLY A 223 17.34 -13.97 16.73
C GLY A 223 16.35 -12.87 16.30
N PHE A 224 16.56 -12.21 15.18
CA PHE A 224 15.59 -11.26 14.63
C PHE A 224 14.66 -11.94 13.59
N SER A 225 13.49 -11.36 13.40
CA SER A 225 12.53 -11.84 12.41
C SER A 225 12.78 -11.22 11.04
N SER A 226 12.44 -11.94 9.98
CA SER A 226 12.39 -11.39 8.62
C SER A 226 11.35 -10.27 8.51
N TYR A 227 11.62 -9.32 7.63
CA TYR A 227 10.71 -8.24 7.29
C TYR A 227 9.68 -8.69 6.24
N SER A 228 8.41 -8.32 6.43
CA SER A 228 7.36 -8.53 5.44
C SER A 228 6.27 -7.48 5.60
N LYS A 229 6.11 -6.60 4.62
CA LYS A 229 5.04 -5.59 4.63
C LYS A 229 4.33 -5.47 3.29
N PRO A 230 3.01 -5.23 3.31
CA PRO A 230 2.25 -4.95 2.11
C PRO A 230 2.63 -3.58 1.53
N VAL A 231 2.77 -3.52 0.22
CA VAL A 231 2.89 -2.27 -0.53
C VAL A 231 1.61 -1.46 -0.34
N TYR A 232 1.76 -0.16 -0.10
CA TYR A 232 0.67 0.79 0.21
C TYR A 232 -0.05 0.54 1.54
N GLY A 233 0.61 -0.16 2.48
CA GLY A 233 0.07 -0.48 3.79
C GLY A 233 -0.94 -1.63 3.77
N ARG A 234 -1.37 -2.05 4.95
CA ARG A 234 -2.33 -3.16 5.08
C ARG A 234 -3.70 -2.79 4.55
N ASP A 235 -4.45 -3.80 4.15
CA ASP A 235 -5.85 -3.66 3.79
C ASP A 235 -6.71 -3.61 5.06
N LEU A 236 -7.34 -2.46 5.31
CA LEU A 236 -8.17 -2.25 6.50
C LEU A 236 -9.47 -3.07 6.48
N SER A 237 -9.85 -3.63 5.32
CA SER A 237 -11.02 -4.49 5.19
C SER A 237 -10.76 -5.94 5.58
N ILE A 238 -9.49 -6.31 5.85
CA ILE A 238 -9.10 -7.59 6.41
C ILE A 238 -8.90 -7.38 7.92
N MET A 239 -9.73 -8.01 8.71
CA MET A 239 -9.67 -7.90 10.17
C MET A 239 -8.54 -8.78 10.70
N LEU A 240 -7.55 -8.17 11.33
CA LEU A 240 -6.53 -8.88 12.07
C LEU A 240 -7.03 -9.11 13.51
N ASP A 241 -6.67 -10.25 14.09
CA ASP A 241 -6.99 -10.54 15.49
C ASP A 241 -6.33 -9.54 16.45
N SER A 242 -5.18 -8.99 16.08
CA SER A 242 -4.53 -7.88 16.77
C SER A 242 -4.56 -6.63 15.89
N GLN A 243 -5.31 -5.63 16.31
CA GLN A 243 -5.30 -4.31 15.68
C GLN A 243 -4.09 -3.54 16.18
N THR A 244 -2.95 -3.77 15.54
CA THR A 244 -1.71 -3.03 15.83
C THR A 244 -1.67 -1.71 15.06
N TYR A 245 -1.06 -0.71 15.68
CA TYR A 245 -0.74 0.54 15.01
C TYR A 245 0.43 0.32 14.05
N ASP A 246 0.24 0.64 12.77
CA ASP A 246 1.32 0.63 11.79
C ASP A 246 2.10 1.96 11.90
N LYS A 247 3.31 1.92 12.45
CA LYS A 247 4.18 3.11 12.57
C LYS A 247 4.61 3.65 11.21
N SER A 248 4.79 2.76 10.26
CA SER A 248 5.27 3.06 8.93
C SER A 248 4.67 2.10 7.90
N LYS A 249 4.71 2.47 6.63
CA LYS A 249 4.26 1.65 5.52
C LYS A 249 5.17 1.82 4.29
N ILE A 250 5.00 0.95 3.32
CA ILE A 250 5.63 1.07 1.99
C ILE A 250 4.77 2.00 1.12
N TYR A 251 5.35 3.13 0.69
CA TYR A 251 4.70 4.10 -0.20
C TYR A 251 5.03 3.87 -1.68
N LEU A 252 6.23 3.35 -1.95
CA LEU A 252 6.76 3.16 -3.29
C LEU A 252 6.98 1.67 -3.57
N PRO A 253 6.50 1.11 -4.70
CA PRO A 253 6.61 -0.30 -5.02
C PRO A 253 7.99 -0.64 -5.60
N VAL A 254 9.04 -0.43 -4.83
CA VAL A 254 10.44 -0.56 -5.25
C VAL A 254 11.29 -1.11 -4.11
N PHE A 255 12.31 -1.86 -4.43
CA PHE A 255 13.31 -2.36 -3.48
C PHE A 255 14.67 -2.44 -4.17
N GLY A 256 15.75 -2.68 -3.45
CA GLY A 256 17.07 -2.70 -4.07
C GLY A 256 18.08 -3.56 -3.34
N LEU A 257 19.15 -3.87 -4.05
CA LEU A 257 20.31 -4.57 -3.52
C LEU A 257 21.60 -3.93 -4.05
N LYS A 258 22.56 -3.72 -3.17
CA LYS A 258 23.92 -3.31 -3.51
C LYS A 258 24.88 -4.45 -3.26
N ILE A 259 25.78 -4.69 -4.22
CA ILE A 259 26.89 -5.65 -4.15
C ILE A 259 28.16 -4.92 -4.57
N ASN A 260 29.06 -4.69 -3.65
CA ASN A 260 30.27 -3.90 -3.87
C ASN A 260 29.95 -2.51 -4.46
N ASP A 261 30.34 -2.25 -5.72
CA ASP A 261 30.08 -1.00 -6.44
C ASP A 261 28.89 -1.07 -7.39
N SER A 262 28.31 -2.25 -7.60
CA SER A 262 27.17 -2.52 -8.46
C SER A 262 25.91 -2.88 -7.66
N GLY A 263 24.78 -3.01 -8.35
CA GLY A 263 23.52 -3.40 -7.72
C GLY A 263 22.34 -3.38 -8.66
N PHE A 264 21.15 -3.54 -8.11
CA PHE A 264 19.90 -3.40 -8.88
C PHE A 264 18.78 -2.74 -8.08
N VAL A 265 17.80 -2.26 -8.82
CA VAL A 265 16.49 -1.79 -8.33
C VAL A 265 15.41 -2.71 -8.87
N GLY A 266 14.65 -3.34 -8.00
CA GLY A 266 13.45 -4.10 -8.35
C GLY A 266 12.23 -3.19 -8.32
N ILE A 267 11.59 -2.95 -9.46
CA ILE A 267 10.41 -2.08 -9.61
C ILE A 267 9.17 -2.95 -9.88
N ILE A 268 8.21 -2.93 -8.98
CA ILE A 268 6.94 -3.63 -9.18
C ILE A 268 6.06 -2.79 -10.11
N LYS A 269 6.02 -3.15 -11.39
CA LYS A 269 5.33 -2.39 -12.45
C LYS A 269 3.83 -2.64 -12.49
N ASN A 270 3.42 -3.85 -12.16
CA ASN A 270 2.02 -4.26 -12.13
C ASN A 270 1.79 -5.27 -11.00
N GLY A 271 0.60 -5.25 -10.39
CA GLY A 271 0.28 -6.04 -9.21
C GLY A 271 0.74 -5.41 -7.89
N ASP A 272 1.29 -4.21 -7.91
CA ASP A 272 1.79 -3.45 -6.76
C ASP A 272 0.73 -3.26 -5.67
N THR A 273 -0.54 -3.07 -6.02
CA THR A 273 -1.66 -2.97 -5.07
C THR A 273 -1.89 -4.24 -4.25
N ASN A 274 -1.43 -5.38 -4.74
CA ASN A 274 -1.54 -6.70 -4.13
C ASN A 274 -0.17 -7.33 -3.82
N ALA A 275 0.89 -6.52 -3.77
CA ALA A 275 2.23 -6.98 -3.46
C ALA A 275 2.60 -6.77 -1.97
N LYS A 276 3.55 -7.58 -1.51
CA LYS A 276 4.34 -7.34 -0.30
C LYS A 276 5.80 -7.28 -0.67
N ILE A 277 6.61 -6.61 0.11
CA ILE A 277 8.07 -6.70 0.04
C ILE A 277 8.54 -7.50 1.24
N ASN A 278 9.29 -8.55 0.96
CA ASN A 278 9.88 -9.43 1.95
C ASN A 278 11.41 -9.26 1.92
N ALA A 279 12.02 -9.17 3.08
CA ALA A 279 13.47 -9.14 3.21
C ALA A 279 13.93 -9.95 4.41
N THR A 280 15.07 -10.60 4.25
CA THR A 280 15.73 -11.33 5.33
C THR A 280 17.15 -10.83 5.46
N ALA A 281 17.54 -10.47 6.66
CA ALA A 281 18.91 -10.08 6.96
C ALA A 281 19.82 -11.32 7.09
N PRO A 282 21.09 -11.26 6.72
CA PRO A 282 22.03 -12.36 6.90
C PRO A 282 22.11 -12.78 8.37
N GLY A 283 22.12 -14.07 8.63
CA GLY A 283 22.18 -14.64 9.98
C GLY A 283 20.82 -14.86 10.64
N THR A 284 19.71 -14.38 10.08
CA THR A 284 18.37 -14.58 10.65
C THR A 284 17.98 -16.06 10.66
N ASN A 285 17.95 -16.70 9.50
CA ASN A 285 17.65 -18.13 9.31
C ASN A 285 18.57 -18.85 8.32
N ASN A 286 19.44 -18.11 7.68
CA ASN A 286 20.51 -18.55 6.80
C ASN A 286 21.62 -17.48 6.73
N SER A 287 22.74 -17.77 6.06
CA SER A 287 23.89 -16.85 5.99
C SER A 287 23.77 -15.77 4.90
N TYR A 288 22.68 -15.73 4.13
CA TYR A 288 22.48 -14.80 3.02
C TYR A 288 21.40 -13.78 3.34
N ASN A 289 21.48 -12.61 2.70
CA ASN A 289 20.35 -11.70 2.62
C ASN A 289 19.35 -12.18 1.58
N SER A 290 18.12 -11.68 1.65
CA SER A 290 17.14 -11.81 0.58
C SER A 290 16.26 -10.57 0.51
N ILE A 291 15.83 -10.22 -0.70
CA ILE A 291 14.83 -9.20 -0.96
C ILE A 291 14.02 -9.57 -2.18
N CYS A 292 12.71 -9.62 -2.05
CA CYS A 292 11.82 -9.91 -3.17
C CYS A 292 10.43 -9.31 -2.96
N SER A 293 9.66 -9.29 -4.05
CA SER A 293 8.22 -9.09 -3.99
C SER A 293 7.50 -10.43 -3.77
N GLU A 294 6.44 -10.39 -2.95
CA GLU A 294 5.46 -11.46 -2.81
C GLU A 294 4.12 -10.94 -3.37
N PHE A 295 3.58 -11.60 -4.37
CA PHE A 295 2.30 -11.25 -4.97
C PHE A 295 1.17 -11.98 -4.30
N VAL A 296 0.23 -11.24 -3.74
CA VAL A 296 -0.99 -11.80 -3.12
C VAL A 296 -2.00 -12.07 -4.23
N PHE A 297 -2.14 -13.34 -4.59
CA PHE A 297 -3.08 -13.81 -5.60
C PHE A 297 -4.52 -13.78 -5.07
N ARG A 298 -4.68 -14.14 -3.79
CA ARG A 298 -5.97 -14.16 -3.09
C ARG A 298 -5.77 -13.78 -1.62
N GLN A 299 -6.57 -12.86 -1.13
CA GLN A 299 -6.55 -12.49 0.28
C GLN A 299 -7.03 -13.64 1.16
N THR A 300 -6.42 -13.77 2.32
CA THR A 300 -6.78 -14.77 3.33
C THR A 300 -6.92 -14.12 4.70
N GLU A 301 -7.83 -14.65 5.52
CA GLU A 301 -8.05 -14.22 6.90
C GLU A 301 -8.23 -15.44 7.79
N ASN A 302 -7.54 -15.47 8.93
CA ASN A 302 -7.78 -16.48 9.94
C ASN A 302 -8.95 -16.05 10.83
N VAL A 303 -9.96 -16.88 10.92
CA VAL A 303 -11.16 -16.62 11.70
C VAL A 303 -11.29 -17.66 12.80
N VAL A 304 -11.45 -17.17 14.04
CA VAL A 304 -11.68 -18.02 15.20
C VAL A 304 -13.18 -18.20 15.37
N TYR A 305 -13.66 -19.41 15.20
CA TYR A 305 -15.05 -19.78 15.45
C TYR A 305 -15.20 -20.47 16.79
N GLN A 306 -16.17 -20.04 17.58
CA GLN A 306 -16.58 -20.76 18.78
C GLN A 306 -17.45 -21.94 18.33
N THR A 307 -17.05 -23.16 18.69
CA THR A 307 -17.88 -24.34 18.39
C THR A 307 -19.06 -24.42 19.35
N ASN A 308 -20.26 -24.74 18.83
CA ASN A 308 -21.40 -25.03 19.67
C ASN A 308 -21.07 -26.25 20.58
N ASN A 309 -21.49 -26.21 21.84
CA ASN A 309 -21.33 -27.28 22.83
C ASN A 309 -20.03 -27.29 23.66
N ASN A 310 -19.46 -26.15 24.01
CA ASN A 310 -18.28 -26.10 24.90
C ASN A 310 -17.05 -26.91 24.41
N MET A 311 -16.97 -27.26 23.13
CA MET A 311 -15.88 -28.05 22.57
C MET A 311 -14.66 -27.22 22.11
N GLY A 312 -14.58 -25.94 22.50
CA GLY A 312 -13.42 -25.09 22.22
C GLY A 312 -13.57 -24.17 21.03
N TRP A 313 -12.44 -23.64 20.58
CA TRP A 313 -12.32 -22.70 19.46
C TRP A 313 -11.75 -23.43 18.27
N MET A 314 -12.25 -23.15 17.08
CA MET A 314 -11.72 -23.66 15.80
C MET A 314 -11.21 -22.49 14.97
N ASN A 315 -9.93 -22.58 14.55
CA ASN A 315 -9.34 -21.64 13.62
C ASN A 315 -9.57 -22.12 12.18
N LEU A 316 -10.25 -21.32 11.39
CA LEU A 316 -10.43 -21.57 9.96
C LEU A 316 -9.76 -20.47 9.15
N THR A 317 -9.14 -20.84 8.06
CA THR A 317 -8.65 -19.87 7.08
C THR A 317 -9.76 -19.62 6.06
N GLU A 318 -10.33 -18.42 6.12
CA GLU A 318 -11.21 -17.91 5.08
C GLU A 318 -10.38 -17.28 3.97
N PHE A 319 -10.84 -17.34 2.74
CA PHE A 319 -10.16 -16.79 1.57
C PHE A 319 -11.14 -16.09 0.64
N GLU A 320 -10.63 -15.10 -0.05
CA GLU A 320 -11.37 -14.36 -1.06
C GLU A 320 -11.83 -15.29 -2.20
N THR A 321 -13.08 -15.15 -2.63
CA THR A 321 -13.64 -15.97 -3.71
C THR A 321 -12.99 -15.63 -5.05
N GLU A 322 -12.83 -14.35 -5.31
CA GLU A 322 -12.16 -13.85 -6.52
C GLU A 322 -10.65 -13.77 -6.26
N HIS A 323 -9.87 -13.95 -7.30
CA HIS A 323 -8.43 -13.73 -7.27
C HIS A 323 -8.04 -12.47 -8.04
N PHE A 324 -6.80 -12.03 -7.87
CA PHE A 324 -6.26 -10.91 -8.62
C PHE A 324 -6.30 -11.22 -10.13
N LYS A 325 -6.64 -10.19 -10.92
CA LYS A 325 -6.67 -10.26 -12.40
C LYS A 325 -5.62 -9.34 -13.00
N GLY A 326 -4.88 -9.85 -13.96
CA GLY A 326 -3.75 -9.20 -14.62
C GLY A 326 -2.41 -9.75 -14.15
N ASP A 327 -1.39 -9.62 -14.98
CA ASP A 327 -0.06 -10.17 -14.69
C ASP A 327 0.60 -9.45 -13.50
N TYR A 328 1.44 -10.16 -12.76
CA TYR A 328 2.40 -9.57 -11.84
C TYR A 328 3.71 -9.33 -12.56
N VAL A 329 4.21 -8.10 -12.49
CA VAL A 329 5.41 -7.70 -13.25
C VAL A 329 6.40 -6.99 -12.34
N VAL A 330 7.62 -7.51 -12.30
CA VAL A 330 8.77 -6.85 -11.66
C VAL A 330 9.87 -6.64 -12.70
N GLU A 331 10.34 -5.41 -12.81
CA GLU A 331 11.55 -5.07 -13.58
C GLU A 331 12.73 -4.93 -12.63
N TYR A 332 13.81 -5.62 -12.91
CA TYR A 332 15.09 -5.46 -12.24
C TYR A 332 16.00 -4.61 -13.13
N SER A 333 16.22 -3.35 -12.71
CA SER A 333 17.08 -2.39 -13.39
C SER A 333 18.45 -2.35 -12.71
N PHE A 334 19.54 -2.58 -13.47
CA PHE A 334 20.87 -2.73 -12.92
C PHE A 334 21.66 -1.42 -12.94
N ILE A 335 22.52 -1.27 -11.92
CA ILE A 335 23.49 -0.19 -11.75
C ILE A 335 24.85 -0.82 -11.76
N SER A 336 25.60 -0.64 -12.85
CA SER A 336 26.89 -1.33 -13.04
C SER A 336 28.04 -0.72 -12.21
N SER A 337 27.92 0.55 -11.80
CA SER A 337 28.91 1.23 -10.94
C SER A 337 28.28 2.35 -10.12
N GLY A 338 28.88 2.67 -8.99
CA GLY A 338 28.40 3.72 -8.09
C GLY A 338 27.03 3.43 -7.47
N ALA A 339 26.69 2.14 -7.30
CA ALA A 339 25.41 1.76 -6.74
C ALA A 339 25.32 2.20 -5.28
N ASP A 340 24.36 3.07 -5.01
CA ASP A 340 23.91 3.45 -3.68
C ASP A 340 22.40 3.77 -3.69
N TYR A 341 21.85 4.04 -2.51
CA TYR A 341 20.41 4.33 -2.41
C TYR A 341 20.00 5.62 -3.15
N SER A 342 20.91 6.59 -3.32
CA SER A 342 20.66 7.81 -4.08
C SER A 342 20.55 7.49 -5.58
N LYS A 343 21.45 6.65 -6.08
CA LYS A 343 21.39 6.17 -7.47
C LYS A 343 20.19 5.28 -7.72
N MET A 344 19.81 4.46 -6.74
CA MET A 344 18.56 3.70 -6.81
C MET A 344 17.33 4.61 -6.89
N ALA A 345 17.33 5.73 -6.15
CA ALA A 345 16.26 6.72 -6.22
C ALA A 345 16.22 7.44 -7.58
N GLU A 346 17.36 7.73 -8.20
CA GLU A 346 17.43 8.26 -9.57
C GLU A 346 16.83 7.29 -10.57
N VAL A 347 17.20 6.01 -10.53
CA VAL A 347 16.66 4.96 -11.42
C VAL A 347 15.14 4.87 -11.30
N TYR A 348 14.62 4.87 -10.07
CA TYR A 348 13.17 4.83 -9.86
C TYR A 348 12.47 6.12 -10.29
N ARG A 349 13.08 7.28 -10.09
CA ARG A 349 12.59 8.58 -10.60
C ARG A 349 12.51 8.59 -12.11
N ASP A 350 13.55 8.13 -12.79
CA ASP A 350 13.59 8.03 -14.25
C ASP A 350 12.49 7.10 -14.78
N TYR A 351 12.24 5.99 -14.10
CA TYR A 351 11.09 5.12 -14.38
C TYR A 351 9.77 5.89 -14.29
N LEU A 352 9.56 6.69 -13.23
CA LEU A 352 8.34 7.49 -13.07
C LEU A 352 8.21 8.55 -14.16
N LEU A 353 9.29 9.22 -14.54
CA LEU A 353 9.33 10.23 -15.60
C LEU A 353 9.00 9.62 -16.97
N ASN A 354 9.67 8.52 -17.33
CA ASN A 354 9.48 7.83 -18.60
C ASN A 354 8.06 7.28 -18.77
N ASN A 355 7.37 7.00 -17.67
CA ASN A 355 5.98 6.52 -17.65
C ASN A 355 4.95 7.63 -17.37
N ASN A 356 5.35 8.91 -17.39
CA ASN A 356 4.50 10.09 -17.11
C ASN A 356 3.84 10.07 -15.72
N LYS A 357 4.40 9.32 -14.76
CA LYS A 357 3.92 9.21 -13.38
C LYS A 357 4.52 10.26 -12.43
N LEU A 358 5.49 11.02 -12.90
CA LEU A 358 6.08 12.15 -12.19
C LEU A 358 6.19 13.34 -13.16
N LYS A 359 5.79 14.52 -12.71
CA LYS A 359 5.86 15.76 -13.50
C LYS A 359 6.40 16.88 -12.64
N LYS A 360 7.08 17.83 -13.27
CA LYS A 360 7.60 18.99 -12.55
C LYS A 360 6.45 19.92 -12.15
N SER A 361 6.30 20.13 -10.86
CA SER A 361 5.32 21.06 -10.29
C SER A 361 5.72 22.52 -10.54
N GLN A 362 4.73 23.40 -10.74
CA GLN A 362 4.95 24.83 -10.80
C GLN A 362 5.39 25.45 -9.45
N TYR A 363 5.26 24.71 -8.37
CA TYR A 363 5.63 25.13 -7.01
C TYR A 363 7.04 24.69 -6.61
N VAL A 364 7.72 23.86 -7.42
CA VAL A 364 9.13 23.53 -7.22
C VAL A 364 9.99 24.79 -7.32
N ASN A 365 11.03 24.93 -6.56
CA ASN A 365 11.90 26.11 -6.44
C ASN A 365 11.24 27.33 -5.73
N LYS A 366 10.13 27.13 -5.04
CA LYS A 366 9.56 28.13 -4.15
C LYS A 366 9.71 27.66 -2.70
N GLU A 367 10.51 28.37 -1.93
CA GLU A 367 10.52 28.16 -0.48
C GLU A 367 9.14 28.49 0.06
N THR A 368 8.45 27.50 0.61
CA THR A 368 7.06 27.63 1.04
C THR A 368 6.93 27.16 2.48
N LEU A 369 6.41 28.02 3.34
CA LEU A 369 5.95 27.58 4.66
C LEU A 369 4.59 26.92 4.53
N TYR A 370 4.48 25.64 4.89
CA TYR A 370 3.20 24.95 4.98
C TYR A 370 2.61 25.10 6.38
N VAL A 371 1.35 25.44 6.45
CA VAL A 371 0.64 25.59 7.73
C VAL A 371 -0.70 24.88 7.68
N ASP A 372 -0.90 23.90 8.55
CA ASP A 372 -2.21 23.31 8.77
C ASP A 372 -3.00 24.17 9.76
N LEU A 373 -4.08 24.79 9.30
CA LEU A 373 -5.00 25.55 10.14
C LEU A 373 -6.12 24.64 10.65
N ILE A 374 -6.25 24.54 11.97
CA ILE A 374 -7.33 23.82 12.62
C ILE A 374 -8.57 24.73 12.67
N GLY A 375 -9.55 24.48 11.81
CA GLY A 375 -10.77 25.29 11.72
C GLY A 375 -11.65 25.17 12.96
N GLY A 376 -12.31 24.05 13.10
CA GLY A 376 -13.18 23.77 14.24
C GLY A 376 -13.15 22.32 14.69
N ALA A 377 -13.55 22.09 15.92
CA ALA A 377 -13.64 20.76 16.49
C ALA A 377 -14.94 20.58 17.28
N LYS A 378 -15.51 19.39 17.24
CA LYS A 378 -16.76 19.07 17.91
C LYS A 378 -16.49 18.57 19.31
N ARG A 379 -17.08 19.23 20.31
CA ARG A 379 -17.01 18.79 21.72
C ARG A 379 -18.39 18.70 22.34
N GLN A 380 -18.46 17.99 23.45
CA GLN A 380 -19.67 17.91 24.27
C GLN A 380 -19.74 19.12 25.19
N GLU A 381 -20.82 19.86 25.12
CA GLU A 381 -21.12 21.01 25.99
C GLU A 381 -22.40 20.73 26.77
N SER A 382 -22.55 21.30 27.97
CA SER A 382 -23.81 21.29 28.68
C SER A 382 -24.67 22.46 28.22
N PHE A 383 -25.90 22.21 27.82
CA PHE A 383 -26.88 23.23 27.50
C PHE A 383 -28.13 22.98 28.35
N PHE A 384 -28.37 23.82 29.31
CA PHE A 384 -29.43 23.62 30.35
C PHE A 384 -29.37 22.21 30.98
N GLY A 385 -28.17 21.73 31.35
CA GLY A 385 -27.98 20.43 31.94
C GLY A 385 -28.02 19.25 30.96
N ILE A 386 -28.36 19.47 29.69
CA ILE A 386 -28.41 18.43 28.64
C ILE A 386 -27.07 18.40 27.88
N PRO A 387 -26.41 17.26 27.77
CA PRO A 387 -25.18 17.15 26.99
C PRO A 387 -25.50 17.26 25.48
N VAL A 388 -24.95 18.29 24.84
CA VAL A 388 -25.08 18.54 23.40
C VAL A 388 -23.72 18.60 22.73
N LYS A 389 -23.57 18.02 21.56
CA LYS A 389 -22.33 18.13 20.76
C LYS A 389 -22.39 19.37 19.88
N ARG A 390 -21.45 20.29 20.08
CA ARG A 390 -21.34 21.54 19.30
C ARG A 390 -19.95 21.76 18.77
N VAL A 391 -19.82 22.45 17.63
CA VAL A 391 -18.52 22.86 17.08
C VAL A 391 -17.95 24.02 17.87
N THR A 392 -16.73 23.88 18.38
CA THR A 392 -15.93 24.98 18.92
C THR A 392 -15.07 25.54 17.79
N SER A 393 -15.07 26.86 17.63
CA SER A 393 -14.25 27.56 16.65
C SER A 393 -12.81 27.67 17.17
N ILE A 394 -11.86 27.13 16.44
CA ILE A 394 -10.43 27.26 16.75
C ILE A 394 -9.82 28.36 15.89
N THR A 395 -9.96 28.31 14.57
CA THR A 395 -9.47 29.34 13.67
C THR A 395 -10.63 29.86 12.83
N PRO A 396 -11.29 30.96 13.21
CA PRO A 396 -12.30 31.64 12.38
C PRO A 396 -11.69 32.11 11.04
N PHE A 397 -12.48 32.18 9.97
CA PHE A 397 -11.98 32.63 8.66
C PHE A 397 -11.38 34.05 8.71
N ASP A 398 -11.91 34.96 9.54
CA ASP A 398 -11.40 36.33 9.71
C ASP A 398 -10.04 36.40 10.42
N SER A 399 -9.62 35.34 11.11
CA SER A 399 -8.35 35.34 11.84
C SER A 399 -7.15 34.92 10.95
N VAL A 400 -7.40 34.35 9.78
CA VAL A 400 -6.31 33.87 8.91
C VAL A 400 -5.43 35.04 8.42
N SER A 401 -6.01 36.16 8.02
CA SER A 401 -5.25 37.37 7.65
C SER A 401 -4.38 37.89 8.80
N LYS A 402 -4.89 37.86 10.05
CA LYS A 402 -4.09 38.24 11.22
C LYS A 402 -2.88 37.33 11.46
N ILE A 403 -3.05 36.02 11.24
CA ILE A 403 -1.94 35.06 11.31
C ILE A 403 -0.93 35.40 10.21
N SER A 404 -1.39 35.63 8.98
CA SER A 404 -0.52 35.99 7.86
C SER A 404 0.23 37.30 8.09
N ASP A 405 -0.46 38.34 8.61
CA ASP A 405 0.18 39.60 8.95
C ASP A 405 1.29 39.45 10.01
N ALA A 406 1.06 38.59 11.00
CA ALA A 406 2.08 38.30 12.02
C ALA A 406 3.30 37.61 11.45
N LEU A 407 3.11 36.58 10.58
CA LEU A 407 4.18 35.86 9.91
C LEU A 407 4.94 36.74 8.90
N ASN A 408 4.23 37.57 8.13
CA ASN A 408 4.84 38.55 7.21
C ASN A 408 5.71 39.56 7.95
N LYS A 409 5.26 40.06 9.13
CA LYS A 409 6.06 40.95 9.99
C LYS A 409 7.34 40.25 10.52
N ALA A 410 7.30 38.95 10.67
CA ALA A 410 8.47 38.13 11.01
C ALA A 410 9.37 37.81 9.81
N GLY A 411 9.05 38.32 8.61
CA GLY A 411 9.84 38.10 7.39
C GLY A 411 9.52 36.79 6.67
N ILE A 412 8.38 36.15 6.99
CA ILE A 412 7.96 34.91 6.35
C ILE A 412 6.96 35.24 5.26
N ASP A 413 7.40 35.11 4.02
CA ASP A 413 6.61 35.25 2.81
C ASP A 413 6.23 33.87 2.26
N ASN A 414 5.32 33.80 1.27
CA ASN A 414 4.96 32.58 0.55
C ASN A 414 4.47 31.45 1.46
N ILE A 415 3.28 31.61 1.99
CA ILE A 415 2.66 30.66 2.91
C ILE A 415 1.55 29.89 2.21
N THR A 416 1.55 28.56 2.37
CA THR A 416 0.44 27.71 1.96
C THR A 416 -0.31 27.20 3.19
N TYR A 417 -1.50 27.73 3.42
CA TYR A 417 -2.39 27.27 4.46
C TYR A 417 -3.24 26.11 3.98
N ARG A 418 -3.10 24.91 4.56
CA ARG A 418 -4.08 23.86 4.44
C ARG A 418 -5.14 24.04 5.54
N TYR A 419 -6.34 24.47 5.13
CA TYR A 419 -7.42 24.73 6.08
C TYR A 419 -8.22 23.45 6.32
N LYS A 420 -8.04 22.84 7.48
CA LYS A 420 -8.68 21.59 7.92
C LYS A 420 -9.95 21.87 8.70
N TYR A 421 -10.91 20.96 8.65
CA TYR A 421 -12.14 21.01 9.46
C TYR A 421 -12.96 22.31 9.29
N TRP A 422 -12.96 22.84 8.07
CA TRP A 422 -13.65 24.10 7.72
C TRP A 422 -15.13 23.92 7.39
N GLN A 423 -15.53 22.70 6.98
CA GLN A 423 -16.89 22.39 6.54
C GLN A 423 -17.86 22.25 7.72
N LYS A 424 -19.16 22.31 7.41
CA LYS A 424 -20.24 22.14 8.38
C LYS A 424 -20.07 20.86 9.19
N GLY A 425 -20.02 21.01 10.53
CA GLY A 425 -19.77 19.90 11.46
C GLY A 425 -18.29 19.64 11.74
N ALA A 426 -17.38 20.39 11.15
CA ALA A 426 -15.94 20.40 11.42
C ALA A 426 -15.30 19.00 11.35
N ASP A 427 -14.61 18.55 12.41
CA ASP A 427 -13.88 17.30 12.49
C ASP A 427 -14.73 16.02 12.38
N SER A 428 -16.04 16.15 12.60
CA SER A 428 -16.93 14.98 12.61
C SER A 428 -17.63 14.72 11.28
N GLN A 429 -17.36 15.52 10.26
CA GLN A 429 -18.10 15.45 9.00
C GLN A 429 -17.21 15.23 7.79
N ALA A 430 -17.58 14.24 6.99
CA ALA A 430 -17.18 14.20 5.60
C ALA A 430 -18.18 14.97 4.72
N ILE A 431 -17.74 15.37 3.54
CA ILE A 431 -18.57 16.10 2.59
C ILE A 431 -19.31 15.12 1.69
N TYR A 432 -20.60 14.87 1.92
CA TYR A 432 -21.36 13.90 1.11
C TYR A 432 -22.41 14.52 0.19
N ASN A 433 -23.10 15.56 0.67
CA ASN A 433 -24.27 16.09 -0.02
C ASN A 433 -24.11 17.53 -0.48
N ASN A 434 -23.35 18.33 0.25
CA ASN A 434 -23.17 19.73 -0.07
C ASN A 434 -21.84 20.26 0.46
N VAL A 435 -21.29 21.23 -0.25
CA VAL A 435 -20.09 21.97 0.14
C VAL A 435 -20.56 23.22 0.89
N CYS A 436 -20.46 23.23 2.21
CA CYS A 436 -20.86 24.34 3.08
C CYS A 436 -19.80 24.57 4.14
N ALA A 437 -19.51 25.84 4.42
CA ALA A 437 -18.63 26.23 5.51
C ALA A 437 -19.33 26.14 6.88
N GLU A 438 -18.57 25.88 7.94
CA GLU A 438 -19.07 25.87 9.31
C GLU A 438 -19.47 27.28 9.75
N ARG A 439 -20.69 27.41 10.25
CA ARG A 439 -21.25 28.71 10.66
C ARG A 439 -20.45 29.39 11.78
N ARG A 440 -19.92 28.58 12.70
CA ARG A 440 -19.13 29.09 13.83
C ARG A 440 -17.73 29.57 13.43
N LEU A 441 -17.29 29.26 12.21
CA LEU A 441 -16.08 29.84 11.61
C LEU A 441 -16.35 31.11 10.80
N GLY A 442 -17.61 31.45 10.58
CA GLY A 442 -18.05 32.63 9.79
C GLY A 442 -18.92 32.26 8.58
N GLY A 443 -19.12 30.96 8.30
CA GLY A 443 -20.00 30.49 7.24
C GLY A 443 -19.49 30.77 5.81
N ASP A 444 -20.30 30.47 4.81
CA ASP A 444 -19.93 30.58 3.39
C ASP A 444 -19.53 32.01 2.97
N LYS A 445 -20.13 33.04 3.54
CA LYS A 445 -19.83 34.45 3.21
C LYS A 445 -18.39 34.81 3.59
N LYS A 446 -17.96 34.44 4.81
CA LYS A 446 -16.61 34.73 5.30
C LYS A 446 -15.55 33.83 4.62
N LEU A 447 -15.87 32.57 4.34
CA LEU A 447 -14.99 31.71 3.55
C LEU A 447 -14.74 32.33 2.17
N LYS A 448 -15.77 32.74 1.43
CA LYS A 448 -15.60 33.39 0.11
C LYS A 448 -14.78 34.68 0.20
N SER A 449 -14.98 35.48 1.26
CA SER A 449 -14.17 36.69 1.51
C SER A 449 -12.70 36.33 1.69
N LEU A 450 -12.37 35.34 2.53
CA LEU A 450 -11.01 34.84 2.74
C LEU A 450 -10.36 34.35 1.46
N LEU A 451 -11.06 33.50 0.67
CA LEU A 451 -10.55 32.99 -0.60
C LEU A 451 -10.31 34.11 -1.63
N LYS A 452 -11.11 35.16 -1.62
CA LYS A 452 -10.90 36.35 -2.47
C LYS A 452 -9.68 37.15 -2.01
N THR A 453 -9.53 37.38 -0.72
CA THR A 453 -8.40 38.12 -0.13
C THR A 453 -7.10 37.40 -0.41
N SER A 454 -7.03 36.07 -0.25
CA SER A 454 -5.81 35.28 -0.45
C SER A 454 -5.22 35.39 -1.86
N LYS A 455 -6.01 35.76 -2.88
CA LYS A 455 -5.52 35.96 -4.25
C LYS A 455 -4.66 37.23 -4.46
N GLY A 456 -4.76 38.19 -3.56
CA GLY A 456 -3.98 39.42 -3.60
C GLY A 456 -2.88 39.50 -2.55
N GLU A 457 -2.70 38.46 -1.76
CA GLU A 457 -1.78 38.42 -0.61
C GLU A 457 -0.66 37.40 -0.83
N ASN A 458 0.34 37.44 0.04
CA ASN A 458 1.50 36.48 0.01
C ASN A 458 1.17 35.12 0.61
N PHE A 459 -0.08 34.69 0.57
CA PHE A 459 -0.49 33.36 1.05
C PHE A 459 -1.56 32.73 0.16
N ARG A 460 -1.63 31.42 0.22
CA ARG A 460 -2.59 30.60 -0.53
C ARG A 460 -3.41 29.72 0.42
N ILE A 461 -4.70 29.56 0.15
CA ILE A 461 -5.59 28.69 0.90
C ILE A 461 -5.85 27.41 0.11
N VAL A 462 -5.49 26.28 0.68
CA VAL A 462 -5.82 24.93 0.24
C VAL A 462 -6.89 24.37 1.17
N LEU A 463 -8.05 24.02 0.63
CA LEU A 463 -9.15 23.47 1.43
C LEU A 463 -9.03 21.95 1.54
N ASP A 464 -8.94 21.45 2.78
CA ASP A 464 -8.92 20.01 3.02
C ASP A 464 -10.32 19.40 2.87
N ILE A 465 -10.41 18.29 2.10
CA ILE A 465 -11.68 17.62 1.78
C ILE A 465 -11.61 16.17 2.24
N ASN A 466 -12.58 15.79 3.06
CA ASN A 466 -12.76 14.41 3.48
C ASN A 466 -14.02 13.81 2.86
N PHE A 467 -13.85 12.86 1.93
CA PHE A 467 -14.93 12.07 1.33
C PHE A 467 -14.97 10.62 1.85
N MET A 468 -13.93 10.18 2.53
CA MET A 468 -13.63 8.77 2.75
C MET A 468 -14.24 8.22 4.04
N ASN A 469 -14.44 9.08 5.04
CA ASN A 469 -14.90 8.68 6.36
C ASN A 469 -16.37 9.05 6.58
N MET A 470 -17.13 8.15 7.20
CA MET A 470 -18.49 8.45 7.66
C MET A 470 -18.64 8.11 9.13
N ASN A 471 -19.29 8.98 9.88
CA ASN A 471 -19.70 8.70 11.24
C ASN A 471 -21.13 8.11 11.29
N ARG A 472 -21.52 7.64 12.46
CA ARG A 472 -22.83 6.98 12.68
C ARG A 472 -24.05 7.85 12.33
N SER A 473 -23.89 9.16 12.32
CA SER A 473 -24.93 10.16 12.06
C SER A 473 -24.79 10.85 10.69
N ALA A 474 -23.99 10.29 9.79
CA ALA A 474 -23.79 10.85 8.46
C ALA A 474 -25.09 10.90 7.67
N SER A 475 -25.54 12.12 7.35
CA SER A 475 -26.77 12.34 6.58
C SER A 475 -26.60 11.90 5.13
N GLY A 476 -27.41 10.98 4.67
CA GLY A 476 -27.46 10.52 3.27
C GLY A 476 -26.59 9.34 2.94
N LEU A 477 -25.92 8.71 3.92
CA LEU A 477 -25.19 7.45 3.77
C LEU A 477 -25.69 6.42 4.80
N SER A 478 -25.74 5.18 4.36
CA SER A 478 -26.13 4.02 5.19
C SER A 478 -24.89 3.22 5.59
N LYS A 479 -24.68 3.03 6.89
CA LYS A 479 -23.61 2.16 7.40
C LYS A 479 -23.62 0.78 6.75
N LYS A 480 -24.81 0.20 6.50
CA LYS A 480 -24.96 -1.14 5.95
C LYS A 480 -24.62 -1.23 4.45
N TYR A 481 -24.91 -0.15 3.68
CA TYR A 481 -24.84 -0.22 2.22
C TYR A 481 -23.72 0.64 1.60
N ASP A 482 -23.27 1.65 2.33
CA ASP A 482 -22.29 2.62 1.83
C ASP A 482 -20.93 2.51 2.50
N SER A 483 -20.81 1.81 3.66
CA SER A 483 -19.51 1.53 4.25
C SER A 483 -18.84 0.33 3.60
N VAL A 484 -17.53 0.32 3.65
CA VAL A 484 -16.71 -0.86 3.34
C VAL A 484 -17.10 -2.01 4.25
N GLN A 485 -17.18 -3.21 3.68
CA GLN A 485 -17.40 -4.44 4.42
C GLN A 485 -16.11 -5.27 4.45
N SER A 486 -15.80 -5.83 5.62
CA SER A 486 -14.71 -6.79 5.80
C SER A 486 -15.02 -8.12 5.09
N MET A 487 -14.06 -9.05 5.05
CA MET A 487 -14.30 -10.42 4.59
C MET A 487 -15.41 -11.10 5.40
N ARG A 488 -15.55 -10.77 6.70
CA ARG A 488 -16.65 -11.23 7.59
C ARG A 488 -17.98 -10.53 7.35
N LYS A 489 -18.08 -9.66 6.33
CA LYS A 489 -19.29 -8.86 6.00
C LYS A 489 -19.70 -7.88 7.11
N GLU A 490 -18.73 -7.42 7.89
CA GLU A 490 -18.92 -6.40 8.92
C GLU A 490 -18.42 -5.03 8.42
N PRO A 491 -19.10 -3.92 8.80
CA PRO A 491 -18.65 -2.58 8.46
C PRO A 491 -17.27 -2.27 9.02
N VAL A 492 -16.35 -1.85 8.17
CA VAL A 492 -14.97 -1.55 8.55
C VAL A 492 -14.89 -0.23 9.30
N VAL A 493 -14.32 -0.27 10.48
CA VAL A 493 -14.05 0.90 11.33
C VAL A 493 -12.64 1.40 11.04
N ASN A 494 -12.53 2.71 10.74
CA ASN A 494 -11.25 3.39 10.69
C ASN A 494 -10.89 3.85 12.11
N TYR A 495 -10.11 3.04 12.81
CA TYR A 495 -9.75 3.30 14.19
C TYR A 495 -8.75 4.45 14.30
N LEU A 496 -8.95 5.28 15.33
CA LEU A 496 -7.94 6.21 15.80
C LEU A 496 -7.19 5.59 16.98
N TYR A 497 -5.88 5.83 17.03
CA TYR A 497 -5.00 5.26 18.05
C TYR A 497 -4.51 6.36 18.99
N ARG A 498 -4.32 5.99 20.25
CA ARG A 498 -3.63 6.83 21.22
C ARG A 498 -2.15 6.79 20.94
N ILE A 499 -1.55 7.95 20.79
CA ILE A 499 -0.11 8.07 20.43
C ILE A 499 0.78 7.41 21.47
N ASN A 500 0.48 7.62 22.76
CA ASN A 500 1.34 7.17 23.86
C ASN A 500 1.35 5.66 24.07
N THR A 501 0.27 4.97 23.72
CA THR A 501 0.09 3.53 24.00
C THR A 501 -0.10 2.71 22.74
N GLU A 502 -0.18 3.36 21.58
CA GLU A 502 -0.45 2.71 20.27
C GLU A 502 -1.72 1.83 20.28
N THR A 503 -2.60 2.05 21.25
CA THR A 503 -3.86 1.33 21.37
C THR A 503 -5.02 2.11 20.79
N ILE A 504 -6.09 1.40 20.38
CA ILE A 504 -7.29 2.03 19.86
C ILE A 504 -7.88 3.00 20.88
N ASP A 505 -8.17 4.21 20.45
CA ASP A 505 -8.86 5.21 21.27
C ASP A 505 -10.37 4.96 21.27
N LYS A 506 -10.85 4.21 22.26
CA LYS A 506 -12.27 3.89 22.43
C LYS A 506 -13.11 5.10 22.91
N SER A 507 -12.49 6.22 23.27
CA SER A 507 -13.21 7.44 23.68
C SER A 507 -13.80 8.21 22.48
N ILE A 508 -13.28 7.96 21.29
CA ILE A 508 -13.71 8.57 20.04
C ILE A 508 -14.79 7.69 19.37
N SER A 509 -15.81 8.34 18.83
CA SER A 509 -16.89 7.64 18.13
C SER A 509 -16.35 6.92 16.87
N ASP A 510 -16.83 5.71 16.63
CA ASP A 510 -16.49 4.93 15.44
C ASP A 510 -16.67 5.75 14.15
N THR A 511 -15.65 5.73 13.33
CA THR A 511 -15.66 6.28 11.98
C THR A 511 -15.54 5.11 11.00
N TYR A 512 -16.44 5.03 10.03
CA TYR A 512 -16.47 3.95 9.05
C TYR A 512 -15.88 4.42 7.73
N LEU A 513 -15.18 3.53 7.03
CA LEU A 513 -14.72 3.79 5.67
C LEU A 513 -15.88 3.70 4.68
N VAL A 514 -15.94 4.65 3.75
CA VAL A 514 -16.93 4.65 2.66
C VAL A 514 -16.41 3.80 1.51
N ASN A 515 -17.31 3.01 0.87
CA ASN A 515 -16.96 2.23 -0.32
C ASN A 515 -16.32 3.13 -1.40
N PRO A 516 -15.19 2.74 -2.02
CA PRO A 516 -14.42 3.57 -2.95
C PRO A 516 -15.24 4.11 -4.14
N LEU A 517 -16.13 3.29 -4.71
CA LEU A 517 -16.99 3.71 -5.81
C LEU A 517 -18.06 4.73 -5.38
N ASN A 518 -18.50 4.68 -4.12
CA ASN A 518 -19.38 5.71 -3.56
C ASN A 518 -18.62 7.01 -3.29
N VAL A 519 -17.36 6.94 -2.82
CA VAL A 519 -16.48 8.12 -2.69
C VAL A 519 -16.31 8.80 -4.05
N LEU A 520 -16.03 8.04 -5.10
CA LEU A 520 -15.92 8.57 -6.48
C LEU A 520 -17.21 9.27 -6.95
N LYS A 521 -18.38 8.67 -6.68
CA LYS A 521 -19.67 9.30 -7.00
C LYS A 521 -19.87 10.61 -6.27
N ILE A 522 -19.53 10.66 -4.98
CA ILE A 522 -19.62 11.87 -4.15
C ILE A 522 -18.69 12.95 -4.73
N ALA A 523 -17.44 12.65 -5.01
CA ALA A 523 -16.46 13.57 -5.57
C ALA A 523 -16.95 14.15 -6.91
N ASN A 524 -17.44 13.32 -7.81
CA ASN A 524 -17.98 13.73 -9.11
C ASN A 524 -19.21 14.65 -8.96
N LYS A 525 -20.12 14.32 -8.03
CA LYS A 525 -21.31 15.13 -7.73
C LYS A 525 -20.94 16.52 -7.21
N LEU A 526 -19.90 16.62 -6.39
CA LEU A 526 -19.54 17.86 -5.70
C LEU A 526 -18.47 18.69 -6.43
N SER A 527 -17.78 18.13 -7.42
CA SER A 527 -16.68 18.77 -8.16
C SER A 527 -17.03 20.16 -8.70
N LYS A 528 -18.22 20.32 -9.32
CA LYS A 528 -18.68 21.62 -9.83
C LYS A 528 -18.90 22.67 -8.70
N LYS A 529 -19.27 22.23 -7.50
CA LYS A 529 -19.44 23.13 -6.36
C LYS A 529 -18.10 23.55 -5.78
N LEU A 530 -17.13 22.62 -5.73
CA LEU A 530 -15.75 22.92 -5.34
C LEU A 530 -15.13 23.92 -6.32
N GLN A 531 -15.27 23.69 -7.62
CA GLN A 531 -14.77 24.59 -8.64
C GLN A 531 -15.30 26.04 -8.46
N LYS A 532 -16.58 26.19 -8.07
CA LYS A 532 -17.20 27.51 -7.80
C LYS A 532 -16.68 28.20 -6.53
N LEU A 533 -16.01 27.50 -5.63
CA LEU A 533 -15.37 28.13 -4.46
C LEU A 533 -14.12 28.90 -4.89
N ASP A 534 -13.48 28.49 -6.00
CA ASP A 534 -12.30 29.14 -6.55
C ASP A 534 -11.18 29.29 -5.51
N ALA A 535 -10.94 28.20 -4.77
CA ALA A 535 -9.87 28.09 -3.79
C ALA A 535 -8.51 27.99 -4.46
N GLY A 536 -7.43 28.36 -3.76
CA GLY A 536 -6.06 28.25 -4.25
C GLY A 536 -5.59 26.81 -4.48
N GLY A 537 -6.31 25.82 -3.95
CA GLY A 537 -6.09 24.39 -4.13
C GLY A 537 -6.96 23.56 -3.20
N TYR A 538 -6.81 22.25 -3.32
CA TYR A 538 -7.50 21.24 -2.52
C TYR A 538 -6.55 20.20 -1.97
N SER A 539 -6.85 19.70 -0.77
CA SER A 539 -6.21 18.53 -0.19
C SER A 539 -7.26 17.41 -0.04
N LEU A 540 -6.88 16.18 -0.29
CA LEU A 540 -7.81 15.05 -0.29
C LEU A 540 -7.77 14.21 1.00
N ASN A 541 -7.26 14.77 2.10
CA ASN A 541 -7.10 14.03 3.35
C ASN A 541 -6.32 12.71 3.07
N SER A 542 -6.84 11.57 3.55
CA SER A 542 -6.18 10.27 3.38
C SER A 542 -6.42 9.58 2.02
N ILE A 543 -7.15 10.22 1.07
CA ILE A 543 -7.27 9.69 -0.30
C ILE A 543 -5.91 9.79 -0.97
N GLY A 544 -5.38 8.61 -1.35
CA GLY A 544 -4.04 8.49 -1.93
C GLY A 544 -3.00 7.93 -0.97
N SER A 545 -3.22 8.03 0.34
CA SER A 545 -2.36 7.39 1.33
C SER A 545 -2.96 6.11 1.92
N LEU A 546 -4.29 5.99 2.03
CA LEU A 546 -4.96 4.75 2.45
C LEU A 546 -5.49 3.97 1.24
N LEU A 547 -5.24 2.68 1.20
CA LEU A 547 -5.72 1.77 0.17
C LEU A 547 -6.35 0.53 0.79
N TYR A 548 -7.61 0.26 0.44
CA TYR A 548 -8.39 -0.85 0.98
C TYR A 548 -9.33 -1.46 -0.05
N SER A 549 -9.68 -2.73 0.15
CA SER A 549 -10.71 -3.46 -0.57
C SER A 549 -12.10 -3.23 0.04
N ASP A 550 -13.15 -3.68 -0.63
CA ASP A 550 -14.48 -3.84 -0.06
C ASP A 550 -15.02 -5.23 -0.43
N PHE A 551 -15.31 -6.03 0.56
CA PHE A 551 -15.89 -7.37 0.38
C PHE A 551 -17.42 -7.38 0.46
N GLY A 552 -18.09 -6.23 0.35
CA GLY A 552 -19.54 -6.11 0.31
C GLY A 552 -20.18 -6.73 -0.94
N LYS A 553 -21.47 -6.47 -1.14
CA LYS A 553 -22.22 -6.96 -2.34
C LYS A 553 -21.66 -6.45 -3.66
N LYS A 554 -21.05 -5.27 -3.66
CA LYS A 554 -20.31 -4.68 -4.78
C LYS A 554 -18.85 -4.66 -4.40
N SER A 555 -18.22 -5.83 -4.39
CA SER A 555 -16.82 -5.96 -4.04
C SER A 555 -15.94 -5.07 -4.90
N THR A 556 -14.94 -4.45 -4.27
CA THR A 556 -13.89 -3.69 -4.95
C THR A 556 -12.54 -4.18 -4.47
N SER A 557 -11.65 -4.50 -5.41
CA SER A 557 -10.26 -4.83 -5.10
C SER A 557 -9.46 -3.58 -4.76
N ARG A 558 -8.29 -3.74 -4.14
CA ARG A 558 -7.34 -2.64 -3.94
C ARG A 558 -6.97 -1.93 -5.25
N LYS A 559 -6.83 -2.68 -6.36
CA LYS A 559 -6.58 -2.12 -7.70
C LYS A 559 -7.72 -1.18 -8.12
N THR A 560 -8.96 -1.63 -8.02
CA THR A 560 -10.14 -0.79 -8.34
C THR A 560 -10.24 0.43 -7.43
N SER A 561 -9.85 0.31 -6.16
CA SER A 561 -9.80 1.43 -5.20
C SER A 561 -8.73 2.45 -5.60
N ALA A 562 -7.52 2.00 -5.99
CA ALA A 562 -6.46 2.89 -6.46
C ALA A 562 -6.88 3.66 -7.72
N GLU A 563 -7.53 2.98 -8.68
CA GLU A 563 -8.11 3.61 -9.87
C GLU A 563 -9.19 4.65 -9.51
N ALA A 564 -10.05 4.35 -8.53
CA ALA A 564 -11.04 5.31 -8.04
C ALA A 564 -10.39 6.54 -7.41
N TRP A 565 -9.31 6.37 -6.63
CA TRP A 565 -8.54 7.48 -6.05
C TRP A 565 -7.91 8.37 -7.13
N GLY A 566 -7.29 7.79 -8.14
CA GLY A 566 -6.75 8.51 -9.31
C GLY A 566 -7.83 9.31 -10.04
N ASN A 567 -9.00 8.72 -10.28
CA ASN A 567 -10.14 9.39 -10.91
C ASN A 567 -10.67 10.57 -10.07
N ILE A 568 -10.69 10.43 -8.74
CA ILE A 568 -11.06 11.53 -7.83
C ILE A 568 -10.03 12.65 -7.91
N ALA A 569 -8.74 12.33 -7.82
CA ALA A 569 -7.66 13.30 -7.92
C ALA A 569 -7.71 14.06 -9.24
N SER A 570 -7.85 13.36 -10.37
CA SER A 570 -8.01 13.95 -11.69
C SER A 570 -9.23 14.89 -11.78
N THR A 571 -10.35 14.50 -11.15
CA THR A 571 -11.57 15.31 -11.13
C THR A 571 -11.40 16.58 -10.30
N ILE A 572 -10.81 16.49 -9.12
CA ILE A 572 -10.63 17.63 -8.22
C ILE A 572 -9.53 18.55 -8.73
N LYS A 573 -8.47 18.03 -9.35
CA LYS A 573 -7.38 18.83 -9.95
C LYS A 573 -7.88 19.83 -11.00
N LYS A 574 -9.01 19.57 -11.65
CA LYS A 574 -9.67 20.54 -12.55
C LYS A 574 -10.22 21.77 -11.83
N SER A 575 -10.33 21.72 -10.51
CA SER A 575 -10.85 22.80 -9.67
C SER A 575 -9.75 23.63 -9.01
N GLY A 576 -8.48 23.22 -9.06
CA GLY A 576 -7.34 23.90 -8.44
C GLY A 576 -6.14 22.98 -8.26
N SER A 577 -5.04 23.49 -7.70
CA SER A 577 -3.86 22.68 -7.39
C SER A 577 -4.20 21.59 -6.36
N LEU A 578 -3.44 20.49 -6.39
CA LEU A 578 -3.66 19.35 -5.52
C LEU A 578 -2.46 19.14 -4.58
N LEU A 579 -2.72 19.36 -3.28
CA LEU A 579 -1.80 19.08 -2.19
C LEU A 579 -2.17 17.74 -1.57
N LEU A 580 -1.26 16.77 -1.61
CA LEU A 580 -1.48 15.42 -1.09
C LEU A 580 -0.67 15.17 0.18
N GLU A 581 -1.18 14.27 1.01
CA GLU A 581 -0.56 13.87 2.27
C GLU A 581 0.10 12.51 2.09
N ALA A 582 1.45 12.48 2.06
CA ALA A 582 2.28 11.28 1.87
C ALA A 582 1.61 10.25 0.93
N PRO A 583 1.41 10.59 -0.36
CA PRO A 583 0.69 9.73 -1.28
C PRO A 583 1.49 8.46 -1.62
N ASN A 584 0.76 7.38 -1.88
CA ASN A 584 1.30 6.18 -2.51
C ASN A 584 1.69 6.46 -3.97
N ALA A 585 2.55 5.65 -4.55
CA ALA A 585 3.13 5.88 -5.88
C ALA A 585 2.08 6.17 -6.98
N TYR A 586 0.94 5.46 -6.96
CA TYR A 586 -0.14 5.63 -7.95
C TYR A 586 -0.85 7.00 -7.89
N MET A 587 -0.56 7.82 -6.88
CA MET A 587 -1.13 9.16 -6.72
C MET A 587 -0.14 10.30 -7.01
N ILE A 588 1.16 10.00 -7.12
CA ILE A 588 2.22 11.01 -7.32
C ILE A 588 1.97 11.83 -8.59
N GLU A 589 1.49 11.23 -9.67
CA GLU A 589 1.20 11.91 -10.95
C GLU A 589 0.17 13.05 -10.84
N TYR A 590 -0.67 13.02 -9.80
CA TYR A 590 -1.71 14.03 -9.56
C TYR A 590 -1.23 15.13 -8.61
N ALA A 591 -0.17 14.91 -7.84
CA ALA A 591 0.29 15.85 -6.83
C ALA A 591 0.97 17.08 -7.43
N ASP A 592 0.61 18.27 -6.96
CA ASP A 592 1.36 19.49 -7.20
C ASP A 592 2.31 19.79 -6.03
N GLU A 593 1.95 19.35 -4.83
CA GLU A 593 2.70 19.49 -3.58
C GLU A 593 2.42 18.29 -2.69
N ILE A 594 3.40 17.88 -1.91
CA ILE A 594 3.27 16.75 -0.99
C ILE A 594 3.71 17.17 0.41
N ILE A 595 2.85 16.94 1.40
CA ILE A 595 3.15 17.21 2.81
C ILE A 595 3.11 15.93 3.64
N ASN A 596 3.60 16.03 4.88
CA ASN A 596 3.68 14.91 5.82
C ASN A 596 4.42 13.69 5.23
N CYS A 597 5.47 13.95 4.43
CA CYS A 597 6.33 12.89 3.94
C CYS A 597 6.94 12.13 5.13
N PRO A 598 7.14 10.82 5.01
CA PRO A 598 7.72 10.03 6.10
C PRO A 598 9.16 10.51 6.39
N SER A 599 9.48 10.72 7.67
CA SER A 599 10.79 11.14 8.15
C SER A 599 11.63 9.99 8.71
N SER A 600 11.02 8.82 8.92
CA SER A 600 11.67 7.62 9.44
C SER A 600 11.03 6.36 8.88
N SER A 601 11.72 5.22 9.04
CA SER A 601 11.15 3.88 8.90
C SER A 601 10.42 3.45 10.17
N GLU A 602 9.93 2.19 10.22
CA GLU A 602 9.35 1.62 11.44
C GLU A 602 10.36 1.30 12.55
N GLN A 603 11.66 1.51 12.30
CA GLN A 603 12.76 1.17 13.22
C GLN A 603 12.79 -0.34 13.54
N ASN A 604 12.63 -1.19 12.53
CA ASN A 604 12.75 -2.63 12.68
C ASN A 604 14.18 -3.00 13.13
N ASN A 605 14.31 -4.02 13.99
CA ASN A 605 15.59 -4.42 14.57
C ASN A 605 16.65 -4.87 13.54
N ILE A 606 16.24 -5.29 12.34
CA ILE A 606 17.16 -5.65 11.25
C ILE A 606 17.64 -4.44 10.44
N PHE A 607 17.02 -3.26 10.61
CA PHE A 607 17.45 -2.05 9.89
C PHE A 607 18.73 -1.49 10.49
N SER A 608 19.65 -1.10 9.63
CA SER A 608 20.93 -0.49 10.04
C SER A 608 20.79 1.02 10.21
N TYR A 609 20.12 1.69 9.27
CA TYR A 609 19.82 3.12 9.29
C TYR A 609 18.73 3.49 8.28
N ASP A 610 18.12 4.66 8.50
CA ASP A 610 17.13 5.27 7.61
C ASP A 610 17.82 6.04 6.47
N VAL A 611 17.15 6.12 5.32
CA VAL A 611 17.59 6.90 4.15
C VAL A 611 16.41 7.69 3.58
N PRO A 612 16.61 8.94 3.06
CA PRO A 612 15.53 9.78 2.58
C PRO A 612 15.09 9.41 1.15
N PHE A 613 14.88 8.14 0.88
CA PHE A 613 14.62 7.65 -0.47
C PHE A 613 13.33 8.25 -1.08
N TYR A 614 12.26 8.34 -0.27
CA TYR A 614 11.00 8.93 -0.73
C TYR A 614 11.20 10.38 -1.20
N GLN A 615 11.93 11.17 -0.43
CA GLN A 615 12.24 12.55 -0.75
C GLN A 615 13.21 12.66 -1.95
N LEU A 616 14.22 11.80 -2.01
CA LEU A 616 15.17 11.75 -3.14
C LEU A 616 14.45 11.49 -4.47
N VAL A 617 13.47 10.59 -4.49
CA VAL A 617 12.67 10.32 -5.71
C VAL A 617 11.93 11.57 -6.19
N LEU A 618 11.40 12.39 -5.28
CA LEU A 618 10.59 13.57 -5.59
C LEU A 618 11.40 14.86 -5.78
N SER A 619 12.66 14.87 -5.33
CA SER A 619 13.54 16.05 -5.32
C SER A 619 13.67 16.70 -6.70
N GLY A 620 13.46 18.00 -6.76
CA GLY A 620 13.51 18.81 -7.98
C GLY A 620 12.25 18.73 -8.86
N TYR A 621 11.25 17.92 -8.49
CA TYR A 621 10.01 17.75 -9.25
C TYR A 621 8.76 18.17 -8.48
N ILE A 622 8.63 17.75 -7.22
CA ILE A 622 7.49 18.11 -6.37
C ILE A 622 8.02 18.61 -5.03
N PRO A 623 7.61 19.82 -4.57
CA PRO A 623 7.99 20.29 -3.25
C PRO A 623 7.37 19.43 -2.16
N THR A 624 8.18 19.10 -1.16
CA THR A 624 7.77 18.24 -0.04
C THR A 624 7.87 18.97 1.28
N SER A 625 7.09 18.53 2.29
CA SER A 625 7.34 18.83 3.71
C SER A 625 7.28 17.55 4.52
N LEU A 626 8.00 17.51 5.63
CA LEU A 626 7.86 16.50 6.66
C LEU A 626 6.62 16.78 7.53
N GLU A 627 6.45 16.03 8.62
CA GLU A 627 5.46 16.31 9.63
C GLU A 627 5.70 17.70 10.27
N ALA A 628 4.70 18.19 11.01
CA ALA A 628 4.78 19.53 11.59
C ALA A 628 5.92 19.66 12.59
N GLY A 629 6.73 20.72 12.46
CA GLY A 629 7.88 21.00 13.32
C GLY A 629 7.51 21.21 14.78
N ASN A 630 6.32 21.71 15.05
CA ASN A 630 5.77 21.92 16.39
C ASN A 630 4.97 20.73 16.93
N SER A 631 5.17 19.53 16.38
CA SER A 631 4.57 18.30 16.90
C SER A 631 5.48 17.63 17.94
N PHE A 632 4.91 17.16 19.05
CA PHE A 632 5.57 16.26 20.02
C PHE A 632 6.82 16.81 20.74
N GLY A 633 7.01 18.10 20.87
CA GLY A 633 8.02 18.72 21.75
C GLY A 633 9.49 18.49 21.34
N ASN A 634 9.75 18.20 20.07
CA ASN A 634 11.11 18.06 19.55
C ASN A 634 11.32 18.93 18.29
N ASP A 635 11.08 20.21 18.43
CA ASP A 635 11.05 21.16 17.32
C ASP A 635 12.38 21.24 16.58
N ASN A 636 13.50 21.27 17.30
CA ASN A 636 14.83 21.32 16.70
C ASN A 636 15.14 20.08 15.85
N TYR A 637 14.75 18.89 16.30
CA TYR A 637 14.95 17.65 15.55
C TYR A 637 14.17 17.69 14.23
N ASN A 638 12.87 18.03 14.27
CA ASN A 638 12.03 18.09 13.09
C ASN A 638 12.50 19.15 12.08
N LEU A 639 12.97 20.31 12.56
CA LEU A 639 13.53 21.35 11.71
C LEU A 639 14.83 20.88 11.03
N LEU A 640 15.78 20.33 11.78
CA LEU A 640 17.03 19.80 11.24
C LEU A 640 16.79 18.65 10.26
N LYS A 641 15.83 17.78 10.57
CA LYS A 641 15.45 16.68 9.69
C LYS A 641 14.85 17.18 8.37
N SER A 642 14.07 18.27 8.40
CA SER A 642 13.53 18.91 7.19
C SER A 642 14.67 19.46 6.31
N VAL A 643 15.70 20.07 6.91
CA VAL A 643 16.89 20.55 6.19
C VAL A 643 17.66 19.37 5.60
N GLU A 644 17.94 18.32 6.39
CA GLU A 644 18.62 17.10 5.94
C GLU A 644 17.95 16.47 4.72
N TYR A 645 16.61 16.44 4.70
CA TYR A 645 15.82 15.80 3.65
C TYR A 645 15.44 16.73 2.49
N GLY A 646 15.92 17.99 2.51
CA GLY A 646 15.61 18.99 1.49
C GLY A 646 14.11 19.30 1.39
N SER A 647 13.41 19.23 2.51
CA SER A 647 11.96 19.43 2.61
C SER A 647 11.64 20.82 3.19
N ASN A 648 10.54 21.40 2.74
CA ASN A 648 10.01 22.66 3.30
C ASN A 648 9.51 22.45 4.73
N LEU A 649 9.48 23.54 5.51
CA LEU A 649 8.96 23.51 6.86
C LEU A 649 7.43 23.47 6.88
N LYS A 650 6.87 22.80 7.89
CA LYS A 650 5.43 22.72 8.16
C LYS A 650 5.15 22.92 9.63
N PHE A 651 4.03 23.61 9.94
CA PHE A 651 3.52 23.79 11.29
C PHE A 651 2.01 23.54 11.33
N ASP A 652 1.50 23.16 12.50
CA ASP A 652 0.08 23.10 12.78
C ASP A 652 -0.30 24.26 13.68
N LEU A 653 -1.32 25.07 13.30
CA LEU A 653 -1.71 26.26 14.04
C LEU A 653 -3.21 26.31 14.35
N GLY A 654 -3.51 26.87 15.50
CA GLY A 654 -4.84 27.31 15.91
C GLY A 654 -4.80 28.74 16.42
N TYR A 655 -5.89 29.50 16.26
CA TYR A 655 -5.94 30.92 16.65
C TYR A 655 -6.45 31.11 18.08
N LYS A 656 -7.38 30.26 18.54
CA LYS A 656 -8.01 30.37 19.87
C LYS A 656 -8.60 29.06 20.34
N ASN A 657 -8.90 28.95 21.64
CA ASN A 657 -9.54 27.78 22.26
C ASN A 657 -8.79 26.46 22.03
N ILE A 658 -7.48 26.53 21.86
CA ILE A 658 -6.61 25.37 21.58
C ILE A 658 -6.64 24.40 22.75
N ASP A 659 -6.65 24.95 23.96
CA ASP A 659 -6.78 24.21 25.24
C ASP A 659 -8.02 23.31 25.30
N LEU A 660 -9.04 23.59 24.49
CA LEU A 660 -10.25 22.78 24.43
C LEU A 660 -10.16 21.56 23.50
N LEU A 661 -9.08 21.43 22.73
CA LEU A 661 -8.89 20.30 21.80
C LEU A 661 -8.86 18.95 22.49
N TYR A 662 -8.40 18.89 23.76
CA TYR A 662 -8.38 17.64 24.53
C TYR A 662 -9.79 17.06 24.76
N GLN A 663 -10.85 17.87 24.67
CA GLN A 663 -12.25 17.44 24.80
C GLN A 663 -12.89 17.04 23.47
N THR A 664 -12.11 16.94 22.41
CA THR A 664 -12.60 16.70 21.05
C THR A 664 -12.03 15.41 20.47
N GLY A 665 -12.51 15.01 19.29
CA GLY A 665 -11.90 13.96 18.49
C GLY A 665 -10.50 14.28 17.97
N LEU A 666 -10.03 15.50 18.16
CA LEU A 666 -8.70 15.99 17.77
C LEU A 666 -7.74 16.08 18.97
N SER A 667 -7.99 15.33 20.04
CA SER A 667 -7.19 15.36 21.28
C SER A 667 -5.68 15.16 21.04
N LYS A 668 -5.29 14.41 20.00
CA LYS A 668 -3.88 14.28 19.61
C LYS A 668 -3.20 15.59 19.22
N LEU A 669 -3.96 16.58 18.77
CA LEU A 669 -3.44 17.91 18.44
C LEU A 669 -3.17 18.75 19.69
N ASN A 670 -3.55 18.31 20.88
CA ASN A 670 -3.26 19.00 22.13
C ASN A 670 -1.76 18.93 22.53
N TYR A 671 -0.99 18.08 21.87
CA TYR A 671 0.46 17.96 22.06
C TYR A 671 1.27 18.86 21.11
N ILE A 672 0.60 19.73 20.37
CA ILE A 672 1.24 20.71 19.50
C ILE A 672 1.61 21.91 20.36
N ASP A 673 2.84 22.37 20.24
CA ASP A 673 3.29 23.64 20.82
C ASP A 673 2.91 24.77 19.87
N TYR A 674 1.93 25.55 20.30
CA TYR A 674 1.32 26.60 19.46
C TYR A 674 2.00 27.94 19.63
#